data_be88695b93fce5f0c2605d62931f0c40
#
_entry.id   be88695b93fce5f0c2605d62931f0c40
#
_cell.length_a   1.000
_cell.length_b   1.000
_cell.length_c   1.000
_cell.angle_alpha   90.00
_cell.angle_beta   90.00
_cell.angle_gamma   90.00
#
_symmetry.space_group_name_H-M   'P 1'
#
loop_
_entity.id
_entity.type
_entity.pdbx_description
1 polymer ?
#
loop_
_entity_poly.entity_id
_entity_poly.type
_entity_poly.pdbx_seq_one_letter_code
_entity_poly.pdbx_strand_id
1 'polypeptide(L)'
;LVNLLLSAETLQTLAREEPETVSAMAEAVAAGRAAVIGGELCERPLPLLPPEVIADQLRQGVEVYQEILGTRPKVFGRRRFGLTPLLPQLLKSQGFQGCLHFTLDDGRFPTGNQSRIRWQGLDGSTLEALARVPTDGSSAETFLRLPERLGDVLDLDHSATMIFAHWPGQASPWYRDLQRLASFGPVLGTFVSIAQQFEHSGSTGQAVEYAADQYRSPYLRQAVAARQRDPLSRWRRFGHRWATLQALQTFRTLASVVTGSPWTRADVEALRRQIESALECDADDTSELDQSLNEAAQAAARDLAAALGSASAEGSGRLALNPACWSRKWLIARQTAEGAEGVPTGAAAPEARSATVDVPGLGFAWHSPEPPAAQPGARRSWWSRSKKSAPPMAEGNVLRNEFFEITFDPTTGAIRSMVDFAGRGNRLAQQIALRTSESDTLPEDWDGAPTTRTWYSIMAAEALEVVTPGPDYGEIRVRGRLCDPYGRRVAGFVQTTRLERGSRLLDLHIELDPEMQPDPEPWKSYYCARFAWDDESAELRRGLHGVARPASSTCLESTQFVEIRSGSASTAILTDGLPYHRRQGYRMLDTLLIVQGETARRFRLGVGFDLPHLPAAAQDFLTPQFVLPGASQPPSSTGWLFHLDARNVIASDWQPVVESGQVVGFRVALLETEGRRATMSLRCFRTPGRAWKLAATAEAQTELPIEEDRVRVPIGPYEYSRIECRW
;
A
#
# COMPACT_ATOMS: atom_id res chain seq x y z
N LEU A 1 -9.29 15.74 -36.56
CA LEU A 1 -8.47 15.57 -35.37
C LEU A 1 -9.10 14.54 -34.43
N VAL A 2 -8.31 13.59 -33.93
CA VAL A 2 -8.76 12.52 -33.06
C VAL A 2 -7.83 12.44 -31.85
N ASN A 3 -8.40 12.18 -30.67
CA ASN A 3 -7.64 11.84 -29.47
C ASN A 3 -7.79 10.34 -29.21
N LEU A 4 -6.69 9.62 -29.15
CA LEU A 4 -6.63 8.17 -28.94
C LEU A 4 -6.33 7.91 -27.47
N LEU A 5 -7.33 7.43 -26.72
CA LEU A 5 -7.18 7.08 -25.31
C LEU A 5 -6.93 5.57 -25.20
N LEU A 6 -5.72 5.18 -24.86
CA LEU A 6 -5.29 3.78 -24.72
C LEU A 6 -4.14 3.65 -23.74
N SER A 7 -3.97 2.48 -23.14
CA SER A 7 -2.80 2.15 -22.32
C SER A 7 -1.64 1.68 -23.21
N ALA A 8 -0.41 1.71 -22.69
CA ALA A 8 0.76 1.23 -23.41
C ALA A 8 0.68 -0.28 -23.71
N GLU A 9 0.13 -1.08 -22.82
CA GLU A 9 -0.14 -2.51 -23.04
C GLU A 9 -1.09 -2.76 -24.21
N THR A 10 -2.17 -1.95 -24.30
CA THR A 10 -3.07 -1.99 -25.46
C THR A 10 -2.32 -1.67 -26.75
N LEU A 11 -1.43 -0.67 -26.72
CA LEU A 11 -0.60 -0.31 -27.86
C LEU A 11 0.38 -1.43 -28.25
N GLN A 12 1.01 -2.10 -27.28
CA GLN A 12 1.88 -3.26 -27.53
C GLN A 12 1.09 -4.43 -28.14
N THR A 13 -0.12 -4.66 -27.66
CA THR A 13 -0.99 -5.70 -28.23
C THR A 13 -1.36 -5.40 -29.66
N LEU A 14 -1.78 -4.15 -29.98
CA LEU A 14 -2.07 -3.73 -31.32
C LEU A 14 -0.82 -3.80 -32.24
N ALA A 15 0.36 -3.43 -31.74
CA ALA A 15 1.60 -3.52 -32.52
C ALA A 15 1.96 -4.96 -32.90
N ARG A 16 1.58 -5.94 -32.09
CA ARG A 16 1.78 -7.35 -32.37
C ARG A 16 0.71 -7.94 -33.29
N GLU A 17 -0.56 -7.58 -33.08
CA GLU A 17 -1.70 -8.20 -33.75
C GLU A 17 -2.12 -7.45 -35.02
N GLU A 18 -1.99 -6.12 -35.05
CA GLU A 18 -2.40 -5.24 -36.14
C GLU A 18 -1.32 -4.17 -36.48
N PRO A 19 -0.14 -4.58 -36.93
CA PRO A 19 1.00 -3.67 -37.15
C PRO A 19 0.69 -2.57 -38.20
N GLU A 20 -0.15 -2.85 -39.20
CA GLU A 20 -0.58 -1.86 -40.17
C GLU A 20 -1.41 -0.73 -39.55
N THR A 21 -2.30 -1.08 -38.61
CA THR A 21 -3.09 -0.11 -37.86
C THR A 21 -2.19 0.80 -37.04
N VAL A 22 -1.18 0.23 -36.38
CA VAL A 22 -0.22 1.01 -35.58
C VAL A 22 0.65 1.93 -36.47
N SER A 23 1.05 1.46 -37.64
CA SER A 23 1.77 2.30 -38.61
C SER A 23 0.91 3.50 -39.02
N ALA A 24 -0.35 3.28 -39.36
CA ALA A 24 -1.30 4.35 -39.71
C ALA A 24 -1.54 5.32 -38.52
N MET A 25 -1.57 4.79 -37.29
CA MET A 25 -1.64 5.62 -36.04
C MET A 25 -0.40 6.50 -35.92
N ALA A 26 0.80 5.94 -36.07
CA ALA A 26 2.06 6.68 -35.96
C ALA A 26 2.14 7.78 -37.03
N GLU A 27 1.76 7.50 -38.28
CA GLU A 27 1.67 8.50 -39.35
C GLU A 27 0.65 9.62 -39.03
N ALA A 28 -0.51 9.26 -38.49
CA ALA A 28 -1.53 10.24 -38.12
C ALA A 28 -1.06 11.14 -36.97
N VAL A 29 -0.35 10.59 -36.00
CA VAL A 29 0.25 11.34 -34.90
C VAL A 29 1.36 12.26 -35.39
N ALA A 30 2.28 11.76 -36.22
CA ALA A 30 3.36 12.56 -36.82
C ALA A 30 2.82 13.72 -37.68
N ALA A 31 1.71 13.49 -38.39
CA ALA A 31 1.03 14.51 -39.21
C ALA A 31 0.15 15.47 -38.37
N GLY A 32 0.08 15.35 -37.06
CA GLY A 32 -0.75 16.16 -36.16
C GLY A 32 -2.26 15.93 -36.32
N ARG A 33 -2.68 14.86 -37.01
CA ARG A 33 -4.09 14.48 -37.23
C ARG A 33 -4.67 13.68 -36.05
N ALA A 34 -3.81 13.05 -35.28
CA ALA A 34 -4.16 12.34 -34.02
C ALA A 34 -3.26 12.78 -32.88
N ALA A 35 -3.78 12.72 -31.65
CA ALA A 35 -3.01 12.88 -30.44
C ALA A 35 -3.24 11.65 -29.54
N VAL A 36 -2.20 11.22 -28.83
CA VAL A 36 -2.29 10.10 -27.90
C VAL A 36 -2.47 10.62 -26.50
N ILE A 37 -3.43 10.03 -25.79
CA ILE A 37 -3.73 10.26 -24.39
C ILE A 37 -3.54 8.93 -23.67
N GLY A 38 -2.80 8.94 -22.58
CA GLY A 38 -2.47 7.74 -21.81
C GLY A 38 -1.30 8.02 -20.89
N GLY A 39 -0.39 7.04 -20.75
CA GLY A 39 0.86 7.23 -20.02
C GLY A 39 1.23 6.07 -19.12
N GLU A 40 0.28 5.26 -18.70
CA GLU A 40 0.54 4.05 -17.90
C GLU A 40 0.85 2.86 -18.81
N LEU A 41 1.62 1.91 -18.27
CA LEU A 41 1.80 0.62 -18.92
C LEU A 41 0.43 -0.10 -19.01
N CYS A 42 -0.25 -0.28 -17.88
CA CYS A 42 -1.63 -0.78 -17.82
C CYS A 42 -2.46 -0.03 -16.76
N GLU A 43 -3.79 0.01 -16.97
CA GLU A 43 -4.73 0.74 -16.10
C GLU A 43 -5.02 -0.06 -14.82
N ARG A 44 -4.12 0.02 -13.83
CA ARG A 44 -4.24 -0.65 -12.52
C ARG A 44 -4.98 0.21 -11.48
N PRO A 45 -5.44 -0.38 -10.36
CA PRO A 45 -6.04 0.35 -9.22
C PRO A 45 -5.01 1.19 -8.45
N LEU A 46 -4.60 2.34 -8.98
CA LEU A 46 -3.53 3.18 -8.44
C LEU A 46 -3.67 3.53 -6.95
N PRO A 47 -4.87 3.86 -6.41
CA PRO A 47 -5.02 4.15 -4.98
C PRO A 47 -4.60 3.03 -4.05
N LEU A 48 -4.52 1.79 -4.52
CA LEU A 48 -4.14 0.61 -3.74
C LEU A 48 -2.67 0.22 -3.93
N LEU A 49 -1.93 0.89 -4.82
CA LEU A 49 -0.54 0.58 -5.15
C LEU A 49 0.45 1.46 -4.38
N PRO A 50 1.67 0.97 -4.10
CA PRO A 50 2.77 1.78 -3.60
C PRO A 50 3.23 2.85 -4.61
N PRO A 51 3.76 3.99 -4.15
CA PRO A 51 4.20 5.09 -5.04
C PRO A 51 5.21 4.68 -6.10
N GLU A 52 6.15 3.81 -5.73
CA GLU A 52 7.20 3.32 -6.64
C GLU A 52 6.63 2.45 -7.77
N VAL A 53 5.53 1.70 -7.52
CA VAL A 53 4.83 0.95 -8.57
C VAL A 53 4.18 1.90 -9.55
N ILE A 54 3.49 2.93 -9.05
CA ILE A 54 2.82 3.94 -9.89
C ILE A 54 3.84 4.68 -10.76
N ALA A 55 4.95 5.13 -10.14
CA ALA A 55 6.01 5.82 -10.84
C ALA A 55 6.66 4.97 -11.95
N ASP A 56 6.82 3.66 -11.69
CA ASP A 56 7.39 2.74 -12.66
C ASP A 56 6.42 2.40 -13.81
N GLN A 57 5.13 2.21 -13.51
CA GLN A 57 4.07 2.04 -14.51
C GLN A 57 4.00 3.23 -15.47
N LEU A 58 4.11 4.45 -14.96
CA LEU A 58 4.17 5.66 -15.79
C LEU A 58 5.44 5.71 -16.64
N ARG A 59 6.61 5.41 -16.06
CA ARG A 59 7.89 5.42 -16.78
C ARG A 59 7.88 4.40 -17.92
N GLN A 60 7.54 3.14 -17.63
CA GLN A 60 7.48 2.07 -18.64
C GLN A 60 6.44 2.37 -19.71
N GLY A 61 5.26 2.87 -19.32
CA GLY A 61 4.24 3.27 -20.26
C GLY A 61 4.75 4.31 -21.25
N VAL A 62 5.33 5.40 -20.75
CA VAL A 62 5.88 6.48 -21.61
C VAL A 62 6.98 5.97 -22.54
N GLU A 63 7.84 5.04 -22.09
CA GLU A 63 8.88 4.41 -22.91
C GLU A 63 8.26 3.62 -24.09
N VAL A 64 7.21 2.85 -23.85
CA VAL A 64 6.49 2.09 -24.90
C VAL A 64 5.88 3.01 -25.95
N TYR A 65 5.24 4.12 -25.55
CA TYR A 65 4.73 5.09 -26.54
C TYR A 65 5.84 5.69 -27.39
N GLN A 66 6.97 6.03 -26.78
CA GLN A 66 8.12 6.56 -27.48
C GLN A 66 8.70 5.54 -28.46
N GLU A 67 8.78 4.27 -28.09
CA GLU A 67 9.30 3.17 -28.90
C GLU A 67 8.39 2.87 -30.10
N ILE A 68 7.08 2.75 -29.89
CA ILE A 68 6.14 2.30 -30.92
C ILE A 68 5.64 3.44 -31.81
N LEU A 69 5.34 4.62 -31.24
CA LEU A 69 4.75 5.75 -31.95
C LEU A 69 5.76 6.89 -32.24
N GLY A 70 6.99 6.79 -31.74
CA GLY A 70 8.00 7.85 -31.88
C GLY A 70 7.70 9.11 -31.06
N THR A 71 6.71 9.11 -30.19
CA THR A 71 6.31 10.27 -29.39
C THR A 71 5.91 9.90 -27.98
N ARG A 72 6.07 10.87 -27.06
CA ARG A 72 5.61 10.74 -25.67
C ARG A 72 4.23 11.36 -25.52
N PRO A 73 3.29 10.73 -24.79
CA PRO A 73 2.01 11.35 -24.49
C PRO A 73 2.22 12.62 -23.65
N LYS A 74 1.64 13.74 -24.08
CA LYS A 74 1.67 15.01 -23.34
C LYS A 74 0.54 15.13 -22.32
N VAL A 75 -0.52 14.35 -22.50
CA VAL A 75 -1.72 14.35 -21.67
C VAL A 75 -1.93 12.98 -21.07
N PHE A 76 -2.00 12.93 -19.77
CA PHE A 76 -2.38 11.71 -19.04
C PHE A 76 -3.88 11.50 -19.08
N GLY A 77 -4.30 10.28 -19.33
CA GLY A 77 -5.71 9.87 -19.27
C GLY A 77 -5.87 8.38 -19.20
N ARG A 78 -7.01 7.97 -18.68
CA ARG A 78 -7.37 6.55 -18.53
C ARG A 78 -8.88 6.36 -18.56
N ARG A 79 -9.32 5.15 -18.89
CA ARG A 79 -10.74 4.79 -18.96
C ARG A 79 -11.27 4.38 -17.60
N ARG A 80 -10.51 3.56 -16.86
CA ARG A 80 -10.88 3.05 -15.54
C ARG A 80 -10.48 4.02 -14.44
N PHE A 81 -11.16 3.94 -13.30
CA PHE A 81 -10.82 4.73 -12.13
C PHE A 81 -9.36 4.48 -11.69
N GLY A 82 -8.69 5.53 -11.24
CA GLY A 82 -7.30 5.51 -10.78
C GLY A 82 -6.83 6.86 -10.27
N LEU A 83 -7.76 7.79 -10.08
CA LEU A 83 -7.43 9.13 -9.59
C LEU A 83 -6.99 9.07 -8.12
N THR A 84 -5.87 9.70 -7.81
CA THR A 84 -5.31 9.80 -6.46
C THR A 84 -4.55 11.12 -6.29
N PRO A 85 -4.53 11.72 -5.10
CA PRO A 85 -3.80 12.97 -4.85
C PRO A 85 -2.28 12.90 -5.07
N LEU A 86 -1.70 11.71 -5.24
CA LEU A 86 -0.29 11.53 -5.57
C LEU A 86 0.02 11.83 -7.04
N LEU A 87 -0.95 11.66 -7.94
CA LEU A 87 -0.72 11.73 -9.39
C LEU A 87 -0.13 13.06 -9.89
N PRO A 88 -0.57 14.26 -9.44
CA PRO A 88 -0.03 15.50 -9.98
C PRO A 88 1.50 15.59 -9.94
N GLN A 89 2.15 15.19 -8.83
CA GLN A 89 3.61 15.22 -8.73
C GLN A 89 4.27 14.18 -9.65
N LEU A 90 3.72 12.96 -9.73
CA LEU A 90 4.28 11.91 -10.58
C LEU A 90 4.14 12.25 -12.06
N LEU A 91 2.99 12.73 -12.48
CA LEU A 91 2.74 13.14 -13.86
C LEU A 91 3.64 14.32 -14.26
N LYS A 92 3.74 15.33 -13.40
CA LYS A 92 4.61 16.48 -13.63
C LYS A 92 6.07 16.06 -13.74
N SER A 93 6.51 15.13 -12.88
CA SER A 93 7.87 14.60 -12.93
C SER A 93 8.15 13.85 -14.23
N GLN A 94 7.15 13.21 -14.85
CA GLN A 94 7.25 12.51 -16.13
C GLN A 94 7.11 13.44 -17.36
N GLY A 95 6.87 14.75 -17.17
CA GLY A 95 6.78 15.74 -18.22
C GLY A 95 5.40 15.88 -18.85
N PHE A 96 4.34 15.36 -18.23
CA PHE A 96 2.98 15.59 -18.68
C PHE A 96 2.61 17.08 -18.53
N GLN A 97 1.93 17.61 -19.54
CA GLN A 97 1.45 19.01 -19.59
C GLN A 97 0.04 19.15 -19.01
N GLY A 98 -0.75 18.06 -19.10
CA GLY A 98 -2.12 18.03 -18.62
C GLY A 98 -2.62 16.64 -18.34
N CYS A 99 -3.81 16.55 -17.72
CA CYS A 99 -4.46 15.27 -17.47
C CYS A 99 -5.99 15.33 -17.62
N LEU A 100 -6.59 14.15 -17.78
CA LEU A 100 -8.03 13.95 -17.67
C LEU A 100 -8.37 13.62 -16.21
N HIS A 101 -9.05 14.53 -15.53
CA HIS A 101 -9.49 14.34 -14.13
C HIS A 101 -10.95 13.86 -14.11
N PHE A 102 -11.19 12.73 -14.76
CA PHE A 102 -12.47 12.03 -14.78
C PHE A 102 -12.25 10.52 -15.01
N THR A 103 -13.29 9.75 -14.90
CA THR A 103 -13.31 8.31 -15.19
C THR A 103 -14.50 7.99 -16.09
N LEU A 104 -14.37 6.93 -16.90
CA LEU A 104 -15.43 6.43 -17.80
C LEU A 104 -16.10 5.16 -17.25
N ASP A 105 -15.76 4.76 -16.03
CA ASP A 105 -16.39 3.66 -15.29
C ASP A 105 -17.24 4.18 -14.11
N ASP A 106 -17.69 3.28 -13.21
CA ASP A 106 -18.52 3.58 -12.06
C ASP A 106 -17.80 4.34 -10.93
N GLY A 107 -16.53 4.68 -11.10
CA GLY A 107 -15.77 5.44 -10.13
C GLY A 107 -16.31 6.86 -9.94
N ARG A 108 -16.25 7.37 -8.72
CA ARG A 108 -16.65 8.74 -8.41
C ARG A 108 -15.43 9.59 -8.09
N PHE A 109 -15.40 10.77 -8.65
CA PHE A 109 -14.36 11.76 -8.46
C PHE A 109 -14.99 13.12 -8.14
N PRO A 110 -14.25 14.04 -7.49
CA PRO A 110 -14.76 15.37 -7.22
C PRO A 110 -14.99 16.13 -8.53
N THR A 111 -16.22 16.61 -8.70
CA THR A 111 -16.61 17.44 -9.84
C THR A 111 -16.79 18.87 -9.36
N GLY A 112 -16.04 19.80 -9.96
CA GLY A 112 -16.25 21.24 -9.79
C GLY A 112 -17.26 21.80 -10.81
N ASN A 113 -17.62 23.07 -10.64
CA ASN A 113 -18.43 23.77 -11.64
C ASN A 113 -17.63 24.02 -12.92
N GLN A 114 -16.30 24.07 -12.84
CA GLN A 114 -15.40 24.31 -13.95
C GLN A 114 -15.04 23.05 -14.70
N SER A 115 -15.00 23.10 -16.02
CA SER A 115 -14.52 22.00 -16.86
C SER A 115 -13.00 21.89 -16.85
N ARG A 116 -12.31 22.98 -16.55
CA ARG A 116 -10.87 23.05 -16.45
C ARG A 116 -10.43 23.49 -15.08
N ILE A 117 -9.51 22.72 -14.48
CA ILE A 117 -8.97 22.97 -13.14
C ILE A 117 -7.44 22.90 -13.18
N ARG A 118 -6.78 23.53 -12.23
CA ARG A 118 -5.40 23.31 -11.91
C ARG A 118 -5.33 22.39 -10.70
N TRP A 119 -5.17 21.07 -10.97
CA TRP A 119 -5.18 20.03 -9.96
C TRP A 119 -3.91 20.04 -9.14
N GLN A 120 -4.02 20.18 -7.83
CA GLN A 120 -2.91 20.22 -6.89
C GLN A 120 -2.75 18.86 -6.21
N GLY A 121 -1.51 18.36 -6.19
CA GLY A 121 -1.10 17.16 -5.46
C GLY A 121 -0.73 17.45 -4.01
N LEU A 122 -0.45 16.38 -3.26
CA LEU A 122 -0.11 16.44 -1.84
C LEU A 122 1.16 17.28 -1.55
N ASP A 123 2.12 17.26 -2.47
CA ASP A 123 3.38 17.99 -2.38
C ASP A 123 3.27 19.46 -2.81
N GLY A 124 2.08 19.90 -3.20
CA GLY A 124 1.82 21.24 -3.77
C GLY A 124 2.12 21.34 -5.27
N SER A 125 2.59 20.28 -5.94
CA SER A 125 2.72 20.24 -7.39
C SER A 125 1.37 20.42 -8.05
N THR A 126 1.30 21.20 -9.13
CA THR A 126 0.07 21.47 -9.86
C THR A 126 0.17 21.00 -11.33
N LEU A 127 -0.93 20.48 -11.86
CA LEU A 127 -1.08 20.07 -13.24
C LEU A 127 -2.43 20.56 -13.77
N GLU A 128 -2.46 21.06 -15.02
CA GLU A 128 -3.70 21.41 -15.67
C GLU A 128 -4.54 20.16 -15.93
N ALA A 129 -5.85 20.23 -15.67
CA ALA A 129 -6.71 19.08 -15.82
C ALA A 129 -8.08 19.45 -16.42
N LEU A 130 -8.64 18.54 -17.19
CA LEU A 130 -10.02 18.58 -17.65
C LEU A 130 -10.87 17.71 -16.72
N ALA A 131 -11.86 18.31 -16.05
CA ALA A 131 -12.58 17.70 -14.92
C ALA A 131 -14.04 17.34 -15.22
N ARG A 132 -14.48 17.46 -16.50
CA ARG A 132 -15.82 17.06 -16.92
C ARG A 132 -15.80 15.77 -17.72
N VAL A 133 -16.76 14.91 -17.42
CA VAL A 133 -16.98 13.69 -18.19
C VAL A 133 -17.31 14.04 -19.64
N PRO A 134 -16.69 13.38 -20.62
CA PRO A 134 -16.99 13.58 -22.04
C PRO A 134 -18.44 13.30 -22.35
N THR A 135 -18.96 14.02 -23.33
CA THR A 135 -20.29 13.79 -23.88
C THR A 135 -20.21 12.67 -24.94
N ASP A 136 -21.22 11.79 -24.98
CA ASP A 136 -21.27 10.75 -26.02
C ASP A 136 -21.48 11.36 -27.40
N GLY A 137 -20.43 11.33 -28.23
CA GLY A 137 -20.45 11.86 -29.59
C GLY A 137 -21.36 11.08 -30.56
N SER A 138 -21.84 9.89 -30.18
CA SER A 138 -22.77 9.09 -30.97
C SER A 138 -24.24 9.34 -30.64
N SER A 139 -24.54 10.14 -29.63
CA SER A 139 -25.88 10.40 -29.15
C SER A 139 -26.56 11.54 -29.89
N ALA A 140 -27.83 11.35 -30.27
CA ALA A 140 -28.69 12.40 -30.80
C ALA A 140 -28.85 13.56 -29.81
N GLU A 141 -29.00 13.27 -28.51
CA GLU A 141 -29.15 14.27 -27.47
C GLU A 141 -27.93 15.21 -27.41
N THR A 142 -26.71 14.66 -27.51
CA THR A 142 -25.49 15.45 -27.54
C THR A 142 -25.46 16.43 -28.71
N PHE A 143 -25.91 16.01 -29.90
CA PHE A 143 -25.96 16.84 -31.09
C PHE A 143 -27.03 17.95 -30.95
N LEU A 144 -28.24 17.59 -30.55
CA LEU A 144 -29.38 18.49 -30.47
C LEU A 144 -29.23 19.54 -29.35
N ARG A 145 -28.58 19.20 -28.25
CA ARG A 145 -28.34 20.10 -27.11
C ARG A 145 -26.97 20.78 -27.12
N LEU A 146 -26.22 20.67 -28.23
CA LEU A 146 -24.88 21.25 -28.33
C LEU A 146 -24.84 22.75 -28.03
N PRO A 147 -25.74 23.61 -28.59
CA PRO A 147 -25.70 25.06 -28.30
C PRO A 147 -25.98 25.39 -26.83
N GLU A 148 -26.94 24.70 -26.20
CA GLU A 148 -27.25 24.85 -24.76
C GLU A 148 -26.02 24.50 -23.90
N ARG A 149 -25.39 23.35 -24.14
CA ARG A 149 -24.22 22.91 -23.39
C ARG A 149 -22.99 23.80 -23.61
N LEU A 150 -22.81 24.35 -24.80
CA LEU A 150 -21.75 25.32 -25.05
C LEU A 150 -21.98 26.62 -24.26
N GLY A 151 -23.23 27.08 -24.16
CA GLY A 151 -23.63 28.22 -23.32
C GLY A 151 -23.30 28.00 -21.84
N ASP A 152 -23.71 26.83 -21.28
CA ASP A 152 -23.44 26.48 -19.90
C ASP A 152 -21.92 26.46 -19.58
N VAL A 153 -21.12 25.90 -20.47
CA VAL A 153 -19.65 25.84 -20.29
C VAL A 153 -19.03 27.23 -20.40
N LEU A 154 -19.52 28.06 -21.31
CA LEU A 154 -19.03 29.43 -21.47
C LEU A 154 -19.32 30.29 -20.24
N ASP A 155 -20.50 30.13 -19.66
CA ASP A 155 -20.91 30.87 -18.45
C ASP A 155 -20.09 30.48 -17.22
N LEU A 156 -19.72 29.17 -17.10
CA LEU A 156 -18.97 28.66 -15.98
C LEU A 156 -17.46 28.87 -16.06
N ASP A 157 -16.89 28.71 -17.26
CA ASP A 157 -15.43 28.70 -17.47
C ASP A 157 -14.90 29.92 -18.23
N HIS A 158 -15.79 30.80 -18.73
CA HIS A 158 -15.46 31.91 -19.62
C HIS A 158 -14.78 31.46 -20.92
N SER A 159 -14.75 30.16 -21.19
CA SER A 159 -14.30 29.56 -22.44
C SER A 159 -15.02 28.24 -22.69
N ALA A 160 -15.68 28.12 -23.81
CA ALA A 160 -16.42 26.90 -24.14
C ALA A 160 -15.47 25.76 -24.48
N THR A 161 -15.29 24.80 -23.56
CA THR A 161 -14.52 23.59 -23.78
C THR A 161 -15.41 22.37 -23.59
N MET A 162 -15.57 21.56 -24.63
CA MET A 162 -16.32 20.29 -24.58
C MET A 162 -15.44 19.15 -25.08
N ILE A 163 -15.57 17.99 -24.45
CA ILE A 163 -14.93 16.74 -24.87
C ILE A 163 -16.02 15.80 -25.35
N PHE A 164 -15.83 15.21 -26.52
CA PHE A 164 -16.69 14.18 -27.08
C PHE A 164 -16.01 12.83 -26.97
N ALA A 165 -16.66 11.85 -26.40
CA ALA A 165 -16.23 10.46 -26.43
C ALA A 165 -16.90 9.75 -27.63
N HIS A 166 -16.14 8.90 -28.29
CA HIS A 166 -16.64 8.04 -29.35
C HIS A 166 -15.97 6.67 -29.23
N TRP A 167 -16.79 5.62 -29.23
CA TRP A 167 -16.27 4.26 -29.15
C TRP A 167 -15.94 3.72 -30.54
N PRO A 168 -14.78 3.07 -30.73
CA PRO A 168 -14.44 2.42 -31.99
C PRO A 168 -15.51 1.41 -32.42
N GLY A 169 -15.80 1.37 -33.71
CA GLY A 169 -16.80 0.45 -34.27
C GLY A 169 -18.27 0.89 -34.14
N GLN A 170 -18.55 1.96 -33.39
CA GLN A 170 -19.90 2.53 -33.33
C GLN A 170 -20.05 3.65 -34.36
N ALA A 171 -20.56 3.33 -35.55
CA ALA A 171 -20.88 4.34 -36.53
C ALA A 171 -22.20 5.06 -36.16
N SER A 172 -22.16 6.39 -36.11
CA SER A 172 -23.35 7.21 -35.82
C SER A 172 -23.43 8.38 -36.80
N PRO A 173 -24.63 8.68 -37.37
CA PRO A 173 -24.83 9.88 -38.18
C PRO A 173 -24.54 11.15 -37.40
N TRP A 174 -24.89 11.20 -36.11
CA TRP A 174 -24.67 12.32 -35.21
C TRP A 174 -23.18 12.66 -35.03
N TYR A 175 -22.34 11.65 -34.92
CA TYR A 175 -20.89 11.85 -34.88
C TYR A 175 -20.36 12.49 -36.18
N ARG A 176 -20.87 12.04 -37.35
CA ARG A 176 -20.52 12.64 -38.66
C ARG A 176 -21.00 14.07 -38.76
N ASP A 177 -22.18 14.35 -38.21
CA ASP A 177 -22.71 15.71 -38.21
C ASP A 177 -21.94 16.63 -37.29
N LEU A 178 -21.48 16.16 -36.13
CA LEU A 178 -20.55 16.88 -35.26
C LEU A 178 -19.24 17.21 -36.01
N GLN A 179 -18.69 16.28 -36.81
CA GLN A 179 -17.50 16.54 -37.64
C GLN A 179 -17.78 17.59 -38.70
N ARG A 180 -18.99 17.59 -39.33
CA ARG A 180 -19.40 18.59 -40.30
C ARG A 180 -19.54 19.98 -39.65
N LEU A 181 -20.07 20.07 -38.45
CA LEU A 181 -20.18 21.35 -37.71
C LEU A 181 -18.82 22.05 -37.59
N ALA A 182 -17.74 21.29 -37.46
CA ALA A 182 -16.39 21.85 -37.41
C ALA A 182 -16.03 22.66 -38.66
N SER A 183 -16.66 22.39 -39.80
CA SER A 183 -16.42 23.12 -41.07
C SER A 183 -17.10 24.48 -41.11
N PHE A 184 -18.10 24.71 -40.27
CA PHE A 184 -18.79 25.99 -40.17
C PHE A 184 -18.09 27.02 -39.26
N GLY A 185 -16.97 26.59 -38.64
CA GLY A 185 -15.96 27.47 -38.08
C GLY A 185 -16.36 28.25 -36.81
N PRO A 186 -16.03 29.53 -36.76
CA PRO A 186 -15.86 30.25 -35.49
C PRO A 186 -17.10 30.41 -34.62
N VAL A 187 -18.32 30.22 -35.17
CA VAL A 187 -19.58 30.33 -34.39
C VAL A 187 -19.80 29.15 -33.44
N LEU A 188 -19.32 27.95 -33.83
CA LEU A 188 -19.52 26.72 -33.06
C LEU A 188 -18.20 26.20 -32.42
N GLY A 189 -17.12 26.96 -32.53
CA GLY A 189 -15.79 26.59 -32.05
C GLY A 189 -14.99 25.78 -33.03
N THR A 190 -13.78 25.39 -32.64
CA THR A 190 -12.83 24.60 -33.41
C THR A 190 -12.57 23.27 -32.73
N PHE A 191 -12.53 22.19 -33.52
CA PHE A 191 -12.06 20.91 -33.01
C PHE A 191 -10.54 20.91 -32.91
N VAL A 192 -10.02 20.71 -31.72
CA VAL A 192 -8.59 20.65 -31.42
C VAL A 192 -8.24 19.34 -30.72
N SER A 193 -6.97 18.94 -30.71
CA SER A 193 -6.53 17.88 -29.82
C SER A 193 -6.51 18.39 -28.38
N ILE A 194 -6.66 17.47 -27.42
CA ILE A 194 -6.61 17.84 -25.99
C ILE A 194 -5.23 18.43 -25.64
N ALA A 195 -4.15 17.96 -26.26
CA ALA A 195 -2.82 18.53 -26.08
C ALA A 195 -2.77 19.99 -26.55
N GLN A 196 -3.31 20.29 -27.75
CA GLN A 196 -3.42 21.67 -28.25
C GLN A 196 -4.28 22.54 -27.34
N GLN A 197 -5.34 22.00 -26.74
CA GLN A 197 -6.16 22.73 -25.79
C GLN A 197 -5.36 23.18 -24.56
N PHE A 198 -4.46 22.34 -24.03
CA PHE A 198 -3.59 22.74 -22.92
C PHE A 198 -2.50 23.73 -23.35
N GLU A 199 -1.98 23.63 -24.57
CA GLU A 199 -0.95 24.53 -25.11
C GLU A 199 -1.50 25.95 -25.38
N HIS A 200 -2.72 26.07 -25.91
CA HIS A 200 -3.27 27.36 -26.37
C HIS A 200 -4.09 28.09 -25.30
N SER A 201 -4.61 27.39 -24.32
CA SER A 201 -5.40 28.01 -23.27
C SER A 201 -4.53 28.36 -22.06
N GLY A 202 -4.59 29.60 -21.59
CA GLY A 202 -3.89 30.08 -20.39
C GLY A 202 -4.22 29.22 -19.15
N SER A 203 -3.41 29.33 -18.10
CA SER A 203 -3.69 28.66 -16.82
C SER A 203 -5.01 29.13 -16.19
N THR A 204 -5.74 28.24 -15.56
CA THR A 204 -7.01 28.53 -14.87
C THR A 204 -6.86 29.44 -13.64
N GLY A 205 -5.64 29.77 -13.23
CA GLY A 205 -5.37 30.68 -12.12
C GLY A 205 -5.49 30.04 -10.73
N GLN A 206 -6.60 29.39 -10.39
CA GLN A 206 -6.81 28.79 -9.06
C GLN A 206 -6.40 27.33 -9.02
N ALA A 207 -5.55 26.97 -8.04
CA ALA A 207 -5.22 25.59 -7.75
C ALA A 207 -6.27 24.96 -6.83
N VAL A 208 -6.64 23.71 -7.10
CA VAL A 208 -7.63 22.97 -6.32
C VAL A 208 -7.00 21.68 -5.82
N GLU A 209 -6.94 21.53 -4.49
CA GLU A 209 -6.60 20.27 -3.82
C GLU A 209 -7.90 19.57 -3.42
N TYR A 210 -8.04 18.34 -3.83
CA TYR A 210 -9.19 17.52 -3.44
C TYR A 210 -8.80 16.55 -2.32
N ALA A 211 -9.67 16.46 -1.32
CA ALA A 211 -9.50 15.47 -0.26
C ALA A 211 -9.56 14.04 -0.82
N ALA A 212 -8.74 13.16 -0.27
CA ALA A 212 -8.68 11.76 -0.70
C ALA A 212 -10.06 11.06 -0.67
N ASP A 213 -10.94 11.45 0.24
CA ASP A 213 -12.28 10.88 0.39
C ASP A 213 -13.28 11.28 -0.71
N GLN A 214 -12.98 12.30 -1.49
CA GLN A 214 -13.80 12.68 -2.63
C GLN A 214 -13.64 11.71 -3.80
N TYR A 215 -12.55 10.93 -3.78
CA TYR A 215 -12.30 9.85 -4.75
C TYR A 215 -12.86 8.55 -4.22
N ARG A 216 -13.81 7.94 -4.93
CA ARG A 216 -14.45 6.68 -4.57
C ARG A 216 -14.28 5.66 -5.68
N SER A 217 -13.49 4.66 -5.41
CA SER A 217 -13.25 3.61 -6.39
C SER A 217 -14.43 2.63 -6.50
N PRO A 218 -14.64 2.03 -7.66
CA PRO A 218 -15.62 0.98 -7.85
C PRO A 218 -15.05 -0.43 -7.60
N TYR A 219 -13.76 -0.55 -7.24
CA TYR A 219 -12.97 -1.79 -7.35
C TYR A 219 -13.59 -2.99 -6.66
N LEU A 220 -14.02 -2.86 -5.39
CA LEU A 220 -14.56 -3.99 -4.66
C LEU A 220 -15.85 -4.52 -5.30
N ARG A 221 -16.74 -3.61 -5.72
CA ARG A 221 -17.97 -4.00 -6.43
C ARG A 221 -17.69 -4.63 -7.77
N GLN A 222 -16.76 -4.07 -8.54
CA GLN A 222 -16.35 -4.60 -9.84
C GLN A 222 -15.71 -5.98 -9.69
N ALA A 223 -14.85 -6.18 -8.69
CA ALA A 223 -14.23 -7.47 -8.41
C ALA A 223 -15.26 -8.55 -8.08
N VAL A 224 -16.22 -8.25 -7.20
CA VAL A 224 -17.29 -9.21 -6.83
C VAL A 224 -18.24 -9.45 -7.99
N ALA A 225 -18.65 -8.40 -8.73
CA ALA A 225 -19.53 -8.54 -9.90
C ALA A 225 -18.87 -9.36 -11.02
N ALA A 226 -17.58 -9.20 -11.23
CA ALA A 226 -16.77 -9.99 -12.17
C ALA A 226 -16.45 -11.40 -11.65
N ARG A 227 -16.91 -11.76 -10.44
CA ARG A 227 -16.61 -13.02 -9.76
C ARG A 227 -15.11 -13.30 -9.63
N GLN A 228 -14.32 -12.25 -9.46
CA GLN A 228 -12.89 -12.40 -9.22
C GLN A 228 -12.65 -13.18 -7.93
N ARG A 229 -11.76 -14.16 -7.99
CA ARG A 229 -11.35 -14.92 -6.83
C ARG A 229 -10.55 -14.06 -5.86
N ASP A 230 -10.80 -14.21 -4.57
CA ASP A 230 -10.08 -13.55 -3.48
C ASP A 230 -10.02 -12.02 -3.61
N PRO A 231 -11.16 -11.32 -3.71
CA PRO A 231 -11.18 -9.89 -3.96
C PRO A 231 -10.49 -9.04 -2.87
N LEU A 232 -10.31 -9.59 -1.67
CA LEU A 232 -9.61 -8.95 -0.55
C LEU A 232 -8.19 -9.50 -0.39
N SER A 233 -8.03 -10.80 -0.24
CA SER A 233 -6.75 -11.42 0.09
C SER A 233 -5.75 -11.40 -1.07
N ARG A 234 -6.15 -11.16 -2.33
CA ARG A 234 -5.21 -10.89 -3.43
C ARG A 234 -4.34 -9.66 -3.15
N TRP A 235 -4.90 -8.61 -2.55
CA TRP A 235 -4.18 -7.40 -2.15
C TRP A 235 -3.22 -7.66 -0.99
N ARG A 236 -3.65 -8.48 -0.04
CA ARG A 236 -2.79 -8.95 1.05
C ARG A 236 -1.59 -9.71 0.49
N ARG A 237 -1.81 -10.69 -0.41
CA ARG A 237 -0.72 -11.41 -1.08
C ARG A 237 0.20 -10.47 -1.85
N PHE A 238 -0.38 -9.51 -2.59
CA PHE A 238 0.41 -8.49 -3.28
C PHE A 238 1.29 -7.70 -2.32
N GLY A 239 0.75 -7.22 -1.20
CA GLY A 239 1.49 -6.47 -0.18
C GLY A 239 2.69 -7.25 0.38
N HIS A 240 2.50 -8.52 0.73
CA HIS A 240 3.58 -9.38 1.23
C HIS A 240 4.64 -9.68 0.16
N ARG A 241 4.23 -10.01 -1.06
CA ARG A 241 5.13 -10.23 -2.20
C ARG A 241 5.94 -8.98 -2.51
N TRP A 242 5.29 -7.84 -2.53
CA TRP A 242 5.95 -6.56 -2.77
C TRP A 242 6.99 -6.24 -1.70
N ALA A 243 6.64 -6.40 -0.42
CA ALA A 243 7.58 -6.21 0.69
C ALA A 243 8.79 -7.18 0.61
N THR A 244 8.57 -8.43 0.22
CA THR A 244 9.64 -9.42 0.02
C THR A 244 10.51 -9.07 -1.19
N LEU A 245 9.91 -8.59 -2.29
CA LEU A 245 10.65 -8.11 -3.47
C LEU A 245 11.52 -6.90 -3.14
N GLN A 246 11.00 -5.94 -2.36
CA GLN A 246 11.77 -4.80 -1.89
C GLN A 246 12.95 -5.22 -1.01
N ALA A 247 12.75 -6.20 -0.13
CA ALA A 247 13.83 -6.75 0.69
C ALA A 247 14.91 -7.44 -0.18
N LEU A 248 14.50 -8.29 -1.13
CA LEU A 248 15.38 -8.92 -2.13
C LEU A 248 16.22 -7.88 -2.86
N GLN A 249 15.58 -6.87 -3.42
CA GLN A 249 16.23 -5.81 -4.19
C GLN A 249 17.21 -5.00 -3.33
N THR A 250 16.81 -4.69 -2.09
CA THR A 250 17.67 -4.00 -1.12
C THR A 250 18.91 -4.84 -0.81
N PHE A 251 18.78 -6.11 -0.45
CA PHE A 251 19.91 -6.97 -0.12
C PHE A 251 20.86 -7.16 -1.30
N ARG A 252 20.35 -7.40 -2.51
CA ARG A 252 21.17 -7.46 -3.73
C ARG A 252 21.93 -6.17 -3.97
N THR A 253 21.28 -5.01 -3.78
CA THR A 253 21.93 -3.71 -3.95
C THR A 253 23.01 -3.49 -2.90
N LEU A 254 22.72 -3.78 -1.62
CA LEU A 254 23.69 -3.66 -0.54
C LEU A 254 24.91 -4.57 -0.77
N ALA A 255 24.70 -5.83 -1.16
CA ALA A 255 25.79 -6.77 -1.49
C ALA A 255 26.61 -6.24 -2.68
N SER A 256 25.98 -5.79 -3.76
CA SER A 256 26.64 -5.20 -4.93
C SER A 256 27.50 -4.00 -4.60
N VAL A 257 26.99 -3.10 -3.78
CA VAL A 257 27.69 -1.87 -3.39
C VAL A 257 28.92 -2.20 -2.52
N VAL A 258 28.85 -3.24 -1.68
CA VAL A 258 29.98 -3.71 -0.86
C VAL A 258 31.03 -4.42 -1.70
N THR A 259 30.60 -5.30 -2.60
CA THR A 259 31.52 -6.14 -3.39
C THR A 259 32.03 -5.49 -4.67
N GLY A 260 31.34 -4.48 -5.18
CA GLY A 260 31.58 -3.88 -6.50
C GLY A 260 31.00 -4.70 -7.68
N SER A 261 30.40 -5.86 -7.41
CA SER A 261 29.88 -6.76 -8.44
C SER A 261 28.40 -6.45 -8.73
N PRO A 262 28.02 -6.16 -9.98
CA PRO A 262 26.62 -5.89 -10.32
C PRO A 262 25.76 -7.15 -10.24
N TRP A 263 24.48 -7.00 -9.90
CA TRP A 263 23.48 -8.05 -10.00
C TRP A 263 22.61 -7.86 -11.26
N THR A 264 22.02 -8.96 -11.74
CA THR A 264 21.20 -8.95 -12.95
C THR A 264 19.80 -8.39 -12.65
N ARG A 265 19.51 -7.19 -13.13
CA ARG A 265 18.23 -6.53 -12.93
C ARG A 265 17.05 -7.31 -13.55
N ALA A 266 17.29 -8.01 -14.67
CA ALA A 266 16.27 -8.75 -15.40
C ALA A 266 15.48 -9.75 -14.53
N ASP A 267 16.14 -10.44 -13.58
CA ASP A 267 15.50 -11.42 -12.71
C ASP A 267 14.49 -10.76 -11.74
N VAL A 268 14.87 -9.62 -11.16
CA VAL A 268 14.00 -8.87 -10.26
C VAL A 268 12.81 -8.26 -11.03
N GLU A 269 13.05 -7.77 -12.23
CA GLU A 269 12.00 -7.25 -13.12
C GLU A 269 11.04 -8.37 -13.60
N ALA A 270 11.55 -9.59 -13.79
CA ALA A 270 10.72 -10.75 -14.10
C ALA A 270 9.79 -11.10 -12.92
N LEU A 271 10.34 -11.18 -11.70
CA LEU A 271 9.55 -11.41 -10.48
C LEU A 271 8.53 -10.28 -10.25
N ARG A 272 8.93 -9.03 -10.46
CA ARG A 272 8.04 -7.87 -10.38
C ARG A 272 6.84 -8.02 -11.32
N ARG A 273 7.08 -8.33 -12.60
CA ARG A 273 6.01 -8.56 -13.58
C ARG A 273 5.10 -9.70 -13.19
N GLN A 274 5.65 -10.80 -12.64
CA GLN A 274 4.84 -11.93 -12.15
C GLN A 274 3.95 -11.52 -10.95
N ILE A 275 4.48 -10.75 -9.99
CA ILE A 275 3.70 -10.22 -8.86
C ILE A 275 2.56 -9.33 -9.35
N GLU A 276 2.86 -8.45 -10.30
CA GLU A 276 1.87 -7.52 -10.87
C GLU A 276 0.82 -8.26 -11.71
N SER A 277 1.22 -9.24 -12.51
CA SER A 277 0.30 -10.08 -13.28
C SER A 277 -0.59 -10.94 -12.37
N ALA A 278 -0.05 -11.49 -11.29
CA ALA A 278 -0.82 -12.27 -10.32
C ALA A 278 -1.90 -11.47 -9.57
N LEU A 279 -1.82 -10.13 -9.61
CA LEU A 279 -2.87 -9.28 -9.08
C LEU A 279 -4.11 -9.23 -9.99
N GLU A 280 -3.94 -9.44 -11.30
CA GLU A 280 -5.01 -9.35 -12.30
C GLU A 280 -5.59 -10.72 -12.67
N CYS A 281 -4.75 -11.74 -12.66
CA CYS A 281 -5.14 -13.10 -13.01
C CYS A 281 -5.75 -13.83 -11.83
N ASP A 282 -6.81 -14.60 -12.09
CA ASP A 282 -7.38 -15.57 -11.12
C ASP A 282 -6.61 -16.91 -11.18
N ALA A 283 -5.27 -16.85 -11.07
CA ALA A 283 -4.46 -18.05 -11.05
C ALA A 283 -4.81 -18.91 -9.82
N ASP A 284 -5.08 -20.20 -10.04
CA ASP A 284 -5.50 -21.12 -8.99
C ASP A 284 -4.40 -21.38 -7.97
N ASP A 285 -3.15 -21.40 -8.41
CA ASP A 285 -2.00 -21.60 -7.53
C ASP A 285 -0.90 -20.58 -7.80
N THR A 286 -0.64 -19.75 -6.79
CA THR A 286 0.47 -18.79 -6.79
C THR A 286 1.55 -19.16 -5.77
N SER A 287 1.51 -20.40 -5.25
CA SER A 287 2.47 -20.90 -4.24
C SER A 287 3.89 -20.98 -4.81
N GLU A 288 4.04 -21.32 -6.09
CA GLU A 288 5.35 -21.35 -6.76
C GLU A 288 6.00 -19.96 -6.82
N LEU A 289 5.20 -18.90 -7.08
CA LEU A 289 5.69 -17.53 -7.06
C LEU A 289 6.14 -17.13 -5.65
N ASP A 290 5.35 -17.45 -4.62
CA ASP A 290 5.68 -17.15 -3.23
C ASP A 290 6.95 -17.90 -2.80
N GLN A 291 7.10 -19.17 -3.18
CA GLN A 291 8.31 -19.96 -2.92
C GLN A 291 9.53 -19.37 -3.63
N SER A 292 9.45 -19.13 -4.95
CA SER A 292 10.55 -18.56 -5.75
C SER A 292 11.01 -17.20 -5.21
N LEU A 293 10.06 -16.36 -4.81
CA LEU A 293 10.36 -15.05 -4.25
C LEU A 293 11.06 -15.14 -2.89
N ASN A 294 10.59 -16.03 -2.01
CA ASN A 294 11.19 -16.26 -0.70
C ASN A 294 12.61 -16.87 -0.84
N GLU A 295 12.79 -17.85 -1.72
CA GLU A 295 14.10 -18.45 -1.99
C GLU A 295 15.09 -17.42 -2.53
N ALA A 296 14.66 -16.57 -3.48
CA ALA A 296 15.48 -15.49 -4.02
C ALA A 296 15.86 -14.46 -2.95
N ALA A 297 14.92 -14.06 -2.07
CA ALA A 297 15.19 -13.14 -0.98
C ALA A 297 16.16 -13.72 0.06
N GLN A 298 16.00 -15.00 0.40
CA GLN A 298 16.91 -15.70 1.30
C GLN A 298 18.32 -15.87 0.68
N ALA A 299 18.41 -16.13 -0.62
CA ALA A 299 19.68 -16.16 -1.33
C ALA A 299 20.39 -14.81 -1.29
N ALA A 300 19.67 -13.72 -1.59
CA ALA A 300 20.22 -12.37 -1.50
C ALA A 300 20.68 -11.99 -0.09
N ALA A 301 19.94 -12.44 0.94
CA ALA A 301 20.35 -12.26 2.33
C ALA A 301 21.65 -13.00 2.64
N ARG A 302 21.84 -14.23 2.13
CA ARG A 302 23.10 -14.99 2.27
C ARG A 302 24.26 -14.32 1.52
N ASP A 303 24.02 -13.81 0.32
CA ASP A 303 25.03 -13.08 -0.47
C ASP A 303 25.48 -11.82 0.27
N LEU A 304 24.54 -11.08 0.87
CA LEU A 304 24.90 -9.94 1.72
C LEU A 304 25.69 -10.35 2.96
N ALA A 305 25.29 -11.44 3.64
CA ALA A 305 26.03 -11.95 4.80
C ALA A 305 27.46 -12.33 4.42
N ALA A 306 27.67 -12.98 3.28
CA ALA A 306 29.01 -13.28 2.77
C ALA A 306 29.82 -12.02 2.47
N ALA A 307 29.20 -11.00 1.84
CA ALA A 307 29.83 -9.71 1.59
C ALA A 307 30.23 -8.97 2.87
N LEU A 308 29.51 -9.20 3.98
CA LEU A 308 29.82 -8.66 5.31
C LEU A 308 30.91 -9.47 6.05
N GLY A 309 31.46 -10.54 5.44
CA GLY A 309 32.47 -11.41 6.04
C GLY A 309 31.90 -12.43 7.01
N SER A 310 30.60 -12.70 6.97
CA SER A 310 29.95 -13.76 7.74
C SER A 310 29.88 -15.03 6.90
N ALA A 311 30.79 -15.99 7.11
CA ALA A 311 30.73 -17.27 6.43
C ALA A 311 29.59 -18.14 6.99
N SER A 312 28.89 -18.84 6.11
CA SER A 312 27.83 -19.78 6.46
C SER A 312 28.45 -21.17 6.81
N ALA A 313 27.78 -21.91 7.67
CA ALA A 313 27.87 -23.36 7.95
C ALA A 313 28.72 -23.84 9.12
N GLU A 314 29.63 -23.07 9.70
CA GLU A 314 30.41 -23.54 10.86
C GLU A 314 30.25 -22.62 12.12
N GLY A 315 29.48 -21.56 12.02
CA GLY A 315 29.23 -20.63 13.12
C GLY A 315 28.07 -21.06 14.01
N SER A 316 28.14 -20.77 15.29
CA SER A 316 27.07 -21.05 16.25
C SER A 316 26.05 -19.91 16.38
N GLY A 317 26.26 -18.77 15.69
CA GLY A 317 25.46 -17.55 15.83
C GLY A 317 24.29 -17.41 14.87
N ARG A 318 23.57 -16.32 15.04
CA ARG A 318 22.47 -15.89 14.17
C ARG A 318 22.71 -14.48 13.66
N LEU A 319 22.65 -14.28 12.37
CA LEU A 319 22.75 -12.97 11.74
C LEU A 319 21.38 -12.47 11.31
N ALA A 320 20.94 -11.38 11.90
CA ALA A 320 19.72 -10.68 11.52
C ALA A 320 20.05 -9.57 10.53
N LEU A 321 19.36 -9.51 9.38
CA LEU A 321 19.56 -8.54 8.31
C LEU A 321 18.28 -7.72 8.10
N ASN A 322 18.39 -6.40 8.20
CA ASN A 322 17.25 -5.48 8.11
C ASN A 322 17.25 -4.70 6.79
N PRO A 323 16.28 -4.95 5.88
CA PRO A 323 16.18 -4.23 4.62
C PRO A 323 15.51 -2.84 4.74
N ALA A 324 14.87 -2.54 5.88
CA ALA A 324 14.20 -1.26 6.10
C ALA A 324 15.22 -0.15 6.45
N CYS A 325 14.89 1.10 6.16
CA CYS A 325 15.77 2.25 6.48
C CYS A 325 15.67 2.73 7.94
N TRP A 326 14.91 2.04 8.80
CA TRP A 326 14.80 2.29 10.24
C TRP A 326 15.17 1.04 11.05
N SER A 327 15.53 1.23 12.31
CA SER A 327 15.86 0.12 13.22
C SER A 327 14.61 -0.70 13.56
N ARG A 328 14.77 -2.02 13.60
CA ARG A 328 13.71 -2.99 13.94
C ARG A 328 14.12 -3.80 15.17
N LYS A 329 13.13 -4.12 16.02
CA LYS A 329 13.31 -5.03 17.16
C LYS A 329 12.75 -6.40 16.79
N TRP A 330 13.59 -7.41 16.87
CA TRP A 330 13.20 -8.79 16.57
C TRP A 330 13.34 -9.69 17.77
N LEU A 331 12.35 -10.54 17.97
CA LEU A 331 12.39 -11.60 18.97
C LEU A 331 13.00 -12.85 18.31
N ILE A 332 14.24 -13.18 18.69
CA ILE A 332 14.96 -14.32 18.16
C ILE A 332 14.89 -15.47 19.17
N ALA A 333 14.25 -16.58 18.82
CA ALA A 333 14.18 -17.75 19.68
C ALA A 333 15.59 -18.30 19.92
N ARG A 334 15.97 -18.58 21.17
CA ARG A 334 17.21 -19.30 21.51
C ARG A 334 16.96 -20.79 21.29
N GLN A 335 17.85 -21.46 20.54
CA GLN A 335 17.83 -22.92 20.47
C GLN A 335 18.25 -23.46 21.84
N THR A 336 17.43 -24.33 22.45
CA THR A 336 17.93 -25.30 23.41
C THR A 336 18.77 -26.29 22.64
N ALA A 337 20.00 -26.52 23.13
CA ALA A 337 20.88 -27.55 22.57
C ALA A 337 20.20 -28.90 22.74
N GLU A 338 19.56 -29.38 21.67
CA GLU A 338 19.24 -30.76 21.37
C GLU A 338 18.34 -30.78 20.14
N GLY A 339 18.80 -31.37 19.06
CA GLY A 339 18.03 -31.56 17.85
C GLY A 339 16.85 -32.48 18.11
N ALA A 340 15.66 -31.95 17.91
CA ALA A 340 14.44 -32.71 17.76
C ALA A 340 13.53 -32.03 16.73
N GLU A 341 13.62 -32.49 15.49
CA GLU A 341 12.47 -32.48 14.59
C GLU A 341 11.42 -33.41 15.21
N GLY A 342 10.32 -32.83 15.67
CA GLY A 342 9.19 -33.57 16.19
C GLY A 342 8.22 -32.66 16.90
N VAL A 343 7.02 -32.51 16.36
CA VAL A 343 5.87 -31.85 17.00
C VAL A 343 5.60 -32.54 18.35
N PRO A 344 5.74 -31.89 19.52
CA PRO A 344 5.33 -32.48 20.78
C PRO A 344 3.85 -32.21 21.00
N THR A 345 3.05 -33.25 20.89
CA THR A 345 1.75 -33.36 21.54
C THR A 345 1.97 -33.54 23.04
N GLY A 346 1.62 -32.50 23.84
CA GLY A 346 1.22 -32.63 25.22
C GLY A 346 2.31 -32.99 26.24
N ALA A 347 3.27 -32.10 26.50
CA ALA A 347 3.97 -31.95 27.77
C ALA A 347 4.65 -30.56 27.76
N ALA A 348 4.71 -29.86 28.88
CA ALA A 348 5.34 -28.56 29.05
C ALA A 348 6.80 -28.64 28.55
N ALA A 349 7.06 -28.09 27.35
CA ALA A 349 8.39 -27.94 26.78
C ALA A 349 9.20 -26.97 27.68
N PRO A 350 10.51 -27.22 27.94
CA PRO A 350 11.35 -26.29 28.67
C PRO A 350 11.33 -24.93 27.97
N GLU A 351 11.16 -23.86 28.76
CA GLU A 351 11.04 -22.45 28.32
C GLU A 351 12.17 -22.12 27.31
N ALA A 352 11.84 -22.09 26.04
CA ALA A 352 12.73 -21.61 25.01
C ALA A 352 12.94 -20.10 25.26
N ARG A 353 14.09 -19.73 25.81
CA ARG A 353 14.42 -18.32 26.06
C ARG A 353 14.62 -17.63 24.73
N SER A 354 13.85 -16.59 24.46
CA SER A 354 14.03 -15.69 23.34
C SER A 354 14.90 -14.48 23.73
N ALA A 355 15.52 -13.85 22.76
CA ALA A 355 16.27 -12.60 22.96
C ALA A 355 15.73 -11.54 22.02
N THR A 356 15.40 -10.37 22.56
CA THR A 356 15.10 -9.18 21.74
C THR A 356 16.39 -8.58 21.23
N VAL A 357 16.52 -8.45 19.90
CA VAL A 357 17.69 -7.90 19.21
C VAL A 357 17.27 -6.65 18.44
N ASP A 358 17.97 -5.54 18.67
CA ASP A 358 17.82 -4.33 17.86
C ASP A 358 18.69 -4.45 16.60
N VAL A 359 18.04 -4.43 15.43
CA VAL A 359 18.70 -4.52 14.12
C VAL A 359 18.67 -3.15 13.46
N PRO A 360 19.82 -2.49 13.26
CA PRO A 360 19.87 -1.19 12.59
C PRO A 360 19.23 -1.21 11.21
N GLY A 361 18.70 -0.06 10.77
CA GLY A 361 18.17 0.08 9.42
C GLY A 361 19.27 -0.10 8.37
N LEU A 362 18.93 -0.76 7.24
CA LEU A 362 19.85 -1.06 6.13
C LEU A 362 21.15 -1.67 6.65
N GLY A 363 21.03 -2.58 7.61
CA GLY A 363 22.13 -3.09 8.38
C GLY A 363 21.90 -4.49 8.96
N PHE A 364 22.68 -4.81 9.97
CA PHE A 364 22.69 -6.14 10.55
C PHE A 364 22.96 -6.13 12.06
N ALA A 365 22.57 -7.23 12.70
CA ALA A 365 22.96 -7.55 14.07
C ALA A 365 23.25 -9.07 14.18
N TRP A 366 24.41 -9.39 14.71
CA TRP A 366 24.80 -10.76 15.00
C TRP A 366 24.57 -11.08 16.47
N HIS A 367 24.02 -12.25 16.74
CA HIS A 367 23.69 -12.71 18.08
C HIS A 367 24.32 -14.08 18.35
N SER A 368 25.10 -14.16 19.45
CA SER A 368 25.65 -15.44 19.92
C SER A 368 24.54 -16.28 20.57
N PRO A 369 24.49 -17.58 20.33
CA PRO A 369 23.60 -18.50 21.04
C PRO A 369 24.00 -18.69 22.52
N GLU A 370 25.28 -18.50 22.84
CA GLU A 370 25.76 -18.62 24.22
C GLU A 370 25.38 -17.41 25.05
N PRO A 371 24.87 -17.60 26.28
CA PRO A 371 24.69 -16.49 27.20
C PRO A 371 26.07 -15.84 27.45
N PRO A 372 26.15 -14.50 27.57
CA PRO A 372 27.40 -13.85 27.91
C PRO A 372 27.97 -14.52 29.12
N ALA A 373 29.21 -15.04 29.00
CA ALA A 373 29.90 -15.70 30.08
C ALA A 373 29.85 -14.81 31.33
N ALA A 374 29.31 -15.34 32.42
CA ALA A 374 29.24 -14.58 33.68
C ALA A 374 30.66 -14.12 34.00
N GLN A 375 30.91 -12.80 33.94
CA GLN A 375 32.21 -12.25 34.27
C GLN A 375 32.59 -12.75 35.66
N PRO A 376 33.68 -13.50 35.81
CA PRO A 376 34.13 -13.97 37.10
C PRO A 376 34.64 -12.73 37.85
N GLY A 377 33.83 -12.17 38.76
CA GLY A 377 34.22 -11.01 39.53
C GLY A 377 33.14 -10.01 39.93
N ALA A 378 31.95 -10.11 39.35
CA ALA A 378 30.83 -9.31 39.82
C ALA A 378 30.43 -9.79 41.22
N ARG A 379 30.97 -9.11 42.29
CA ARG A 379 30.51 -9.32 43.66
C ARG A 379 29.02 -9.18 43.67
N ARG A 380 28.28 -10.32 43.89
CA ARG A 380 26.85 -10.30 44.18
C ARG A 380 26.66 -9.44 45.41
N SER A 381 26.22 -8.20 45.19
CA SER A 381 25.75 -7.35 46.29
C SER A 381 24.60 -8.11 46.95
N TRP A 382 24.76 -8.47 48.18
CA TRP A 382 23.75 -9.17 48.98
C TRP A 382 22.50 -8.31 49.24
N TRP A 383 22.49 -7.08 48.76
CA TRP A 383 21.34 -6.16 48.69
C TRP A 383 20.51 -6.30 47.42
N SER A 384 20.77 -7.29 46.57
CA SER A 384 19.83 -7.55 45.50
C SER A 384 18.53 -8.07 46.13
N ARG A 385 17.60 -7.13 46.35
CA ARG A 385 16.19 -7.46 46.61
C ARG A 385 15.82 -8.53 45.60
N SER A 386 15.28 -9.67 46.09
CA SER A 386 14.72 -10.70 45.25
C SER A 386 13.89 -10.02 44.17
N LYS A 387 14.32 -10.08 42.89
CA LYS A 387 13.50 -9.59 41.78
C LYS A 387 12.22 -10.41 41.90
N LYS A 388 11.13 -9.79 42.44
CA LYS A 388 9.80 -10.35 42.28
C LYS A 388 9.68 -10.67 40.81
N SER A 389 9.43 -11.92 40.44
CA SER A 389 9.24 -12.30 39.03
C SER A 389 8.20 -11.35 38.47
N ALA A 390 8.50 -10.78 37.31
CA ALA A 390 7.53 -9.90 36.64
C ALA A 390 6.20 -10.68 36.53
N PRO A 391 5.07 -10.02 36.73
CA PRO A 391 3.78 -10.71 36.62
C PRO A 391 3.67 -11.33 35.20
N PRO A 392 2.95 -12.47 35.09
CA PRO A 392 2.75 -13.09 33.77
C PRO A 392 2.10 -12.11 32.81
N MET A 393 2.47 -12.22 31.54
CA MET A 393 1.91 -11.34 30.50
C MET A 393 0.48 -11.77 30.10
N ALA A 394 0.15 -13.07 30.22
CA ALA A 394 -1.20 -13.57 30.03
C ALA A 394 -1.64 -14.36 31.27
N GLU A 395 -2.83 -14.02 31.84
CA GLU A 395 -3.40 -14.63 32.99
C GLU A 395 -4.94 -14.56 32.94
N GLY A 396 -5.61 -15.70 32.97
CA GLY A 396 -7.07 -15.77 32.87
C GLY A 396 -7.55 -15.16 31.54
N ASN A 397 -8.33 -14.10 31.64
CA ASN A 397 -8.83 -13.35 30.47
C ASN A 397 -8.10 -12.00 30.24
N VAL A 398 -6.90 -11.84 30.79
CA VAL A 398 -6.10 -10.60 30.69
C VAL A 398 -4.78 -10.87 30.02
N LEU A 399 -4.43 -10.01 29.07
CA LEU A 399 -3.14 -9.97 28.39
C LEU A 399 -2.53 -8.57 28.57
N ARG A 400 -1.28 -8.49 29.06
CA ARG A 400 -0.65 -7.21 29.41
C ARG A 400 0.86 -7.20 29.18
N ASN A 401 1.39 -6.02 28.95
CA ASN A 401 2.82 -5.74 29.02
C ASN A 401 3.06 -4.45 29.82
N GLU A 402 4.20 -3.80 29.66
CA GLU A 402 4.55 -2.54 30.34
C GLU A 402 3.79 -1.32 29.84
N PHE A 403 3.12 -1.38 28.68
CA PHE A 403 2.46 -0.24 28.05
C PHE A 403 0.94 -0.27 28.21
N PHE A 404 0.32 -1.45 28.08
CA PHE A 404 -1.15 -1.56 28.08
C PHE A 404 -1.65 -2.94 28.53
N GLU A 405 -2.91 -2.96 28.87
CA GLU A 405 -3.65 -4.15 29.29
C GLU A 405 -4.86 -4.37 28.40
N ILE A 406 -5.08 -5.61 28.03
CA ILE A 406 -6.17 -6.09 27.19
C ILE A 406 -7.03 -7.02 28.01
N THR A 407 -8.34 -6.78 28.06
CA THR A 407 -9.30 -7.62 28.75
C THR A 407 -10.25 -8.26 27.76
N PHE A 408 -10.37 -9.57 27.80
CA PHE A 408 -11.32 -10.35 27.02
C PHE A 408 -12.62 -10.54 27.78
N ASP A 409 -13.75 -10.53 27.08
CA ASP A 409 -15.04 -10.93 27.63
C ASP A 409 -15.15 -12.47 27.60
N PRO A 410 -15.30 -13.13 28.75
CA PRO A 410 -15.34 -14.61 28.79
C PRO A 410 -16.54 -15.23 28.09
N THR A 411 -17.64 -14.48 27.93
CA THR A 411 -18.88 -14.98 27.32
C THR A 411 -18.83 -14.89 25.82
N THR A 412 -18.33 -13.78 25.30
CA THR A 412 -18.28 -13.53 23.86
C THR A 412 -16.93 -13.87 23.25
N GLY A 413 -15.85 -13.79 24.02
CA GLY A 413 -14.48 -13.92 23.54
C GLY A 413 -13.96 -12.67 22.82
N ALA A 414 -14.76 -11.61 22.77
CA ALA A 414 -14.35 -10.33 22.21
C ALA A 414 -13.33 -9.63 23.10
N ILE A 415 -12.50 -8.78 22.52
CA ILE A 415 -11.66 -7.87 23.28
C ILE A 415 -12.55 -6.72 23.78
N ARG A 416 -12.86 -6.75 25.06
CA ARG A 416 -13.74 -5.78 25.70
C ARG A 416 -13.08 -4.41 25.85
N SER A 417 -11.80 -4.40 26.19
CA SER A 417 -11.06 -3.16 26.40
C SER A 417 -9.56 -3.35 26.17
N MET A 418 -8.95 -2.29 25.65
CA MET A 418 -7.50 -2.11 25.53
C MET A 418 -7.14 -0.80 26.23
N VAL A 419 -6.58 -0.88 27.42
CA VAL A 419 -6.28 0.27 28.29
C VAL A 419 -4.80 0.58 28.25
N ASP A 420 -4.45 1.78 27.80
CA ASP A 420 -3.10 2.32 27.85
C ASP A 420 -2.82 2.84 29.28
N PHE A 421 -1.71 2.42 29.89
CA PHE A 421 -1.35 2.85 31.23
C PHE A 421 -0.99 4.35 31.32
N ALA A 422 -0.57 4.97 30.25
CA ALA A 422 -0.29 6.40 30.21
C ALA A 422 -1.57 7.24 30.20
N GLY A 423 -2.58 6.86 29.40
CA GLY A 423 -3.83 7.58 29.24
C GLY A 423 -4.95 7.13 30.17
N ARG A 424 -4.85 5.94 30.77
CA ARG A 424 -5.83 5.31 31.68
C ARG A 424 -7.25 5.15 31.12
N GLY A 425 -7.46 5.37 29.83
CA GLY A 425 -8.74 5.21 29.14
C GLY A 425 -8.80 3.96 28.28
N ASN A 426 -10.01 3.47 28.01
CA ASN A 426 -10.21 2.44 26.99
C ASN A 426 -9.96 3.05 25.60
N ARG A 427 -8.96 2.56 24.91
CA ARG A 427 -8.58 3.05 23.58
C ARG A 427 -9.37 2.36 22.47
N LEU A 428 -9.67 1.08 22.64
CA LEU A 428 -10.30 0.27 21.62
C LEU A 428 -10.96 -0.98 22.20
N ALA A 429 -12.06 -1.40 21.60
CA ALA A 429 -12.65 -2.72 21.73
C ALA A 429 -12.66 -3.39 20.36
N GLN A 430 -12.67 -4.74 20.30
CA GLN A 430 -12.69 -5.49 19.05
C GLN A 430 -13.57 -6.72 19.14
N GLN A 431 -14.30 -6.99 18.06
CA GLN A 431 -15.08 -8.22 17.89
C GLN A 431 -15.02 -8.69 16.42
N ILE A 432 -15.35 -9.95 16.20
CA ILE A 432 -15.56 -10.51 14.86
C ILE A 432 -17.07 -10.54 14.61
N ALA A 433 -17.51 -10.19 13.40
CA ALA A 433 -18.92 -10.23 13.07
C ALA A 433 -19.15 -10.53 11.59
N LEU A 434 -20.29 -11.13 11.29
CA LEU A 434 -20.94 -11.08 9.97
C LEU A 434 -21.90 -9.90 9.97
N ARG A 435 -21.75 -8.98 9.02
CA ARG A 435 -22.76 -7.98 8.68
C ARG A 435 -23.55 -8.46 7.49
N THR A 436 -24.86 -8.39 7.55
CA THR A 436 -25.73 -8.62 6.40
C THR A 436 -27.03 -7.84 6.52
N SER A 437 -27.83 -7.83 5.46
CA SER A 437 -29.09 -7.11 5.40
C SER A 437 -30.18 -8.06 4.90
N GLU A 438 -31.27 -8.13 5.62
CA GLU A 438 -32.45 -8.89 5.23
C GLU A 438 -33.50 -7.90 4.70
N SER A 439 -34.13 -8.25 3.58
CA SER A 439 -35.32 -7.54 3.12
C SER A 439 -36.52 -8.15 3.81
N ASP A 440 -37.34 -7.31 4.44
CA ASP A 440 -38.60 -7.80 5.00
C ASP A 440 -39.44 -8.37 3.86
N THR A 441 -39.93 -9.61 4.02
CA THR A 441 -40.95 -10.17 3.15
C THR A 441 -42.23 -9.39 3.40
N LEU A 442 -42.58 -8.52 2.48
CA LEU A 442 -43.81 -7.74 2.56
C LEU A 442 -45.00 -8.65 2.15
N PRO A 443 -46.18 -8.46 2.76
CA PRO A 443 -47.42 -9.07 2.27
C PRO A 443 -47.64 -8.68 0.80
N GLU A 444 -48.27 -9.56 0.01
CA GLU A 444 -48.56 -9.35 -1.42
C GLU A 444 -49.33 -8.05 -1.72
N ASP A 445 -50.00 -7.48 -0.71
CA ASP A 445 -50.86 -6.28 -0.83
C ASP A 445 -50.15 -4.97 -0.42
N TRP A 446 -48.80 -4.98 -0.23
CA TRP A 446 -48.08 -3.80 0.26
C TRP A 446 -47.46 -2.99 -0.88
N ASP A 447 -48.02 -1.77 -1.12
CA ASP A 447 -47.52 -0.82 -2.13
C ASP A 447 -46.23 -0.04 -1.69
N GLY A 448 -45.65 -0.33 -0.52
CA GLY A 448 -44.44 0.34 0.00
C GLY A 448 -43.16 -0.30 -0.48
N ALA A 449 -42.08 0.49 -0.50
CA ALA A 449 -40.74 -0.04 -0.76
C ALA A 449 -40.32 -1.04 0.35
N PRO A 450 -39.66 -2.17 0.02
CA PRO A 450 -39.21 -3.14 1.02
C PRO A 450 -38.25 -2.48 2.01
N THR A 451 -38.55 -2.64 3.31
CA THR A 451 -37.65 -2.19 4.36
C THR A 451 -36.49 -3.16 4.50
N THR A 452 -35.28 -2.66 4.40
CA THR A 452 -34.08 -3.49 4.56
C THR A 452 -33.55 -3.34 5.98
N ARG A 453 -33.56 -4.41 6.75
CA ARG A 453 -32.99 -4.45 8.10
C ARG A 453 -31.56 -4.96 8.05
N THR A 454 -30.61 -4.15 8.54
CA THR A 454 -29.21 -4.57 8.71
C THR A 454 -28.99 -5.13 10.12
N TRP A 455 -28.32 -6.28 10.21
CA TRP A 455 -27.92 -6.85 11.47
C TRP A 455 -26.45 -7.30 11.47
N TYR A 456 -25.91 -7.51 12.66
CA TYR A 456 -24.58 -8.07 12.91
C TYR A 456 -24.70 -9.33 13.74
N SER A 457 -23.91 -10.35 13.40
CA SER A 457 -23.79 -11.55 14.23
C SER A 457 -23.16 -11.23 15.58
N ILE A 458 -23.44 -12.07 16.55
CA ILE A 458 -22.93 -11.98 17.92
C ILE A 458 -21.90 -13.08 18.14
N MET A 459 -20.74 -12.74 18.72
CA MET A 459 -19.74 -13.73 19.16
C MET A 459 -20.23 -14.48 20.38
N ALA A 460 -19.96 -15.79 20.44
CA ALA A 460 -20.16 -16.64 21.60
C ALA A 460 -18.92 -17.50 21.78
N ALA A 461 -18.19 -17.31 22.90
CA ALA A 461 -17.00 -18.07 23.21
C ALA A 461 -17.37 -19.49 23.66
N GLU A 462 -16.63 -20.47 23.20
CA GLU A 462 -16.68 -21.87 23.65
C GLU A 462 -15.47 -22.20 24.52
N ALA A 463 -14.32 -21.57 24.25
CA ALA A 463 -13.11 -21.72 25.05
C ALA A 463 -12.28 -20.44 24.99
N LEU A 464 -11.69 -20.06 26.12
CA LEU A 464 -10.67 -19.03 26.26
C LEU A 464 -9.48 -19.64 26.99
N GLU A 465 -8.33 -19.68 26.33
CA GLU A 465 -7.14 -20.40 26.80
C GLU A 465 -5.92 -19.48 26.82
N VAL A 466 -5.15 -19.48 27.91
CA VAL A 466 -3.81 -18.91 27.93
C VAL A 466 -2.86 -19.91 27.27
N VAL A 467 -2.38 -19.59 26.07
CA VAL A 467 -1.45 -20.43 25.32
C VAL A 467 -0.02 -20.25 25.84
N THR A 468 0.38 -18.98 26.04
CA THR A 468 1.71 -18.63 26.55
C THR A 468 1.56 -17.52 27.59
N PRO A 469 1.98 -17.74 28.85
CA PRO A 469 1.86 -16.74 29.91
C PRO A 469 2.98 -15.68 29.92
N GLY A 470 4.06 -15.83 29.16
CA GLY A 470 5.26 -14.99 29.19
C GLY A 470 6.49 -15.78 29.64
N PRO A 471 7.71 -15.19 29.76
CA PRO A 471 8.03 -13.78 30.07
C PRO A 471 8.23 -12.86 28.87
N ASP A 472 8.56 -13.38 27.69
CA ASP A 472 8.94 -12.56 26.53
C ASP A 472 7.72 -12.12 25.72
N TYR A 473 6.70 -12.95 25.65
CA TYR A 473 5.39 -12.64 25.07
C TYR A 473 4.27 -13.39 25.79
N GLY A 474 3.09 -12.81 25.76
CA GLY A 474 1.85 -13.45 26.19
C GLY A 474 0.97 -13.78 25.00
N GLU A 475 0.23 -14.90 25.08
CA GLU A 475 -0.69 -15.32 24.03
C GLU A 475 -1.97 -15.90 24.64
N ILE A 476 -3.12 -15.38 24.18
CA ILE A 476 -4.47 -15.88 24.51
C ILE A 476 -5.14 -16.32 23.21
N ARG A 477 -5.78 -17.49 23.25
CA ARG A 477 -6.58 -18.05 22.18
C ARG A 477 -8.03 -18.17 22.59
N VAL A 478 -8.91 -17.66 21.75
CA VAL A 478 -10.35 -17.79 21.90
C VAL A 478 -10.91 -18.62 20.75
N ARG A 479 -11.70 -19.64 21.05
CA ARG A 479 -12.52 -20.39 20.08
C ARG A 479 -13.98 -20.16 20.38
N GLY A 480 -14.78 -20.07 19.31
CA GLY A 480 -16.19 -19.85 19.46
C GLY A 480 -16.94 -19.86 18.13
N ARG A 481 -18.15 -19.36 18.20
CA ARG A 481 -19.05 -19.26 17.05
C ARG A 481 -19.64 -17.85 16.92
N LEU A 482 -20.00 -17.50 15.70
CA LEU A 482 -20.80 -16.33 15.39
C LEU A 482 -22.26 -16.80 15.23
N CYS A 483 -23.19 -16.12 15.87
CA CYS A 483 -24.61 -16.43 15.82
C CYS A 483 -25.39 -15.25 15.24
N ASP A 484 -26.41 -15.53 14.44
CA ASP A 484 -27.38 -14.54 14.01
C ASP A 484 -28.25 -14.05 15.19
N PRO A 485 -29.11 -13.03 15.02
CA PRO A 485 -29.99 -12.55 16.08
C PRO A 485 -30.96 -13.59 16.64
N TYR A 486 -31.16 -14.70 15.93
CA TYR A 486 -32.04 -15.80 16.34
C TYR A 486 -31.28 -16.95 17.01
N GLY A 487 -29.96 -16.83 17.19
CA GLY A 487 -29.11 -17.82 17.84
C GLY A 487 -28.59 -18.92 16.91
N ARG A 488 -28.86 -18.86 15.60
CA ARG A 488 -28.35 -19.82 14.62
C ARG A 488 -26.89 -19.51 14.32
N ARG A 489 -26.05 -20.54 14.30
CA ARG A 489 -24.63 -20.41 13.95
C ARG A 489 -24.49 -20.00 12.47
N VAL A 490 -23.65 -19.00 12.22
CA VAL A 490 -23.32 -18.49 10.88
C VAL A 490 -21.84 -18.68 10.52
N ALA A 491 -20.98 -18.86 11.52
CA ALA A 491 -19.57 -19.22 11.35
C ALA A 491 -18.95 -19.77 12.63
N GLY A 492 -17.88 -20.56 12.49
CA GLY A 492 -16.91 -20.81 13.55
C GLY A 492 -15.77 -19.80 13.49
N PHE A 493 -15.12 -19.52 14.65
CA PHE A 493 -13.92 -18.69 14.67
C PHE A 493 -12.88 -19.18 15.66
N VAL A 494 -11.61 -18.90 15.36
CA VAL A 494 -10.49 -18.94 16.28
C VAL A 494 -9.77 -17.60 16.22
N GLN A 495 -9.61 -16.92 17.35
CA GLN A 495 -8.81 -15.71 17.45
C GLN A 495 -7.65 -15.93 18.41
N THR A 496 -6.43 -15.79 17.90
CA THR A 496 -5.20 -15.83 18.71
C THR A 496 -4.65 -14.42 18.81
N THR A 497 -4.47 -13.96 20.04
CA THR A 497 -3.98 -12.61 20.34
C THR A 497 -2.64 -12.71 21.03
N ARG A 498 -1.61 -12.11 20.41
CA ARG A 498 -0.23 -12.13 20.91
C ARG A 498 0.26 -10.73 21.23
N LEU A 499 0.93 -10.59 22.36
CA LEU A 499 1.56 -9.37 22.81
C LEU A 499 2.99 -9.65 23.25
N GLU A 500 3.95 -8.89 22.70
CA GLU A 500 5.36 -9.03 23.03
C GLU A 500 5.78 -7.98 24.09
N ARG A 501 6.77 -8.34 24.89
CA ARG A 501 7.39 -7.41 25.82
C ARG A 501 8.18 -6.35 25.02
N GLY A 502 8.10 -5.09 25.44
CA GLY A 502 8.72 -3.97 24.74
C GLY A 502 8.00 -3.50 23.49
N SER A 503 6.90 -4.14 23.12
CA SER A 503 6.10 -3.80 21.93
C SER A 503 4.88 -2.95 22.28
N ARG A 504 4.60 -1.93 21.46
CA ARG A 504 3.35 -1.17 21.48
C ARG A 504 2.35 -1.69 20.43
N LEU A 505 2.62 -2.87 19.88
CA LEU A 505 1.82 -3.51 18.85
C LEU A 505 1.25 -4.85 19.37
N LEU A 506 -0.06 -5.01 19.25
CA LEU A 506 -0.79 -6.25 19.45
C LEU A 506 -0.98 -6.95 18.12
N ASP A 507 -0.70 -8.24 18.06
CA ASP A 507 -0.89 -9.08 16.87
C ASP A 507 -2.16 -9.94 17.04
N LEU A 508 -3.09 -9.83 16.09
CA LEU A 508 -4.37 -10.53 16.04
C LEU A 508 -4.37 -11.50 14.85
N HIS A 509 -4.44 -12.79 15.15
CA HIS A 509 -4.63 -13.84 14.15
C HIS A 509 -6.07 -14.34 14.22
N ILE A 510 -6.82 -14.23 13.14
CA ILE A 510 -8.23 -14.59 13.05
C ILE A 510 -8.39 -15.70 12.01
N GLU A 511 -8.96 -16.82 12.43
CA GLU A 511 -9.40 -17.90 11.55
C GLU A 511 -10.93 -17.93 11.54
N LEU A 512 -11.53 -18.00 10.36
CA LEU A 512 -12.98 -18.02 10.17
C LEU A 512 -13.38 -19.25 9.36
N ASP A 513 -14.43 -19.91 9.78
CA ASP A 513 -15.07 -21.01 9.06
C ASP A 513 -16.54 -20.64 8.77
N PRO A 514 -16.82 -19.93 7.65
CA PRO A 514 -18.16 -19.47 7.31
C PRO A 514 -19.10 -20.59 6.94
N GLU A 515 -20.25 -20.67 7.61
CA GLU A 515 -21.40 -21.51 7.22
C GLU A 515 -22.40 -20.73 6.36
N MET A 516 -22.48 -19.40 6.57
CA MET A 516 -23.27 -18.47 5.77
C MET A 516 -22.37 -17.67 4.83
N GLN A 517 -22.66 -17.71 3.53
CA GLN A 517 -21.92 -16.94 2.54
C GLN A 517 -22.42 -15.48 2.50
N PRO A 518 -21.52 -14.49 2.33
CA PRO A 518 -21.93 -13.11 2.09
C PRO A 518 -22.71 -12.93 0.78
N ASP A 519 -23.64 -11.96 0.76
CA ASP A 519 -24.41 -11.57 -0.42
C ASP A 519 -23.53 -10.87 -1.47
N PRO A 520 -24.03 -10.73 -2.75
CA PRO A 520 -23.27 -10.11 -3.83
C PRO A 520 -22.90 -8.64 -3.64
N GLU A 521 -23.61 -7.88 -2.80
CA GLU A 521 -23.26 -6.49 -2.54
C GLU A 521 -22.20 -6.40 -1.41
N PRO A 522 -20.92 -6.29 -1.73
CA PRO A 522 -19.84 -6.50 -0.78
C PRO A 522 -19.77 -5.44 0.33
N TRP A 523 -20.37 -4.27 0.13
CA TRP A 523 -20.45 -3.24 1.15
C TRP A 523 -21.64 -3.40 2.10
N LYS A 524 -22.55 -4.34 1.81
CA LYS A 524 -23.72 -4.62 2.64
C LYS A 524 -23.61 -5.94 3.38
N SER A 525 -22.90 -6.94 2.81
CA SER A 525 -22.76 -8.28 3.38
C SER A 525 -21.30 -8.72 3.38
N TYR A 526 -20.71 -8.93 4.57
CA TYR A 526 -19.31 -9.31 4.75
C TYR A 526 -19.02 -9.78 6.18
N TYR A 527 -18.00 -10.62 6.34
CA TYR A 527 -17.35 -10.86 7.64
C TYR A 527 -16.29 -9.80 7.90
N CYS A 528 -16.16 -9.35 9.13
CA CYS A 528 -15.22 -8.31 9.51
C CYS A 528 -14.61 -8.51 10.90
N ALA A 529 -13.43 -7.90 11.09
CA ALA A 529 -12.95 -7.49 12.39
C ALA A 529 -13.48 -6.08 12.66
N ARG A 530 -14.30 -5.95 13.69
CA ARG A 530 -14.97 -4.71 14.04
C ARG A 530 -14.33 -4.08 15.23
N PHE A 531 -13.95 -2.82 15.10
CA PHE A 531 -13.31 -2.01 16.12
C PHE A 531 -14.21 -0.89 16.58
N ALA A 532 -14.19 -0.60 17.88
CA ALA A 532 -14.96 0.50 18.48
C ALA A 532 -14.09 1.28 19.46
N TRP A 533 -14.28 2.60 19.51
CA TRP A 533 -13.57 3.51 20.42
C TRP A 533 -14.54 4.47 21.10
N ASP A 534 -14.15 5.06 22.24
CA ASP A 534 -15.05 5.86 23.08
C ASP A 534 -15.19 7.31 22.63
N ASP A 535 -14.14 7.93 22.09
CA ASP A 535 -14.11 9.34 21.72
C ASP A 535 -14.81 9.62 20.40
N GLU A 536 -15.96 10.30 20.44
CA GLU A 536 -16.71 10.69 19.24
C GLU A 536 -16.01 11.77 18.42
N SER A 537 -15.13 12.55 19.06
CA SER A 537 -14.36 13.62 18.40
C SER A 537 -13.10 13.10 17.69
N ALA A 538 -12.77 11.80 17.86
CA ALA A 538 -11.59 11.22 17.26
C ALA A 538 -11.63 11.31 15.73
N GLU A 539 -10.55 11.82 15.17
CA GLU A 539 -10.33 11.85 13.71
C GLU A 539 -9.95 10.46 13.22
N LEU A 540 -10.70 9.96 12.23
CA LEU A 540 -10.31 8.77 11.50
C LEU A 540 -9.39 9.17 10.34
N ARG A 541 -8.25 8.49 10.20
CA ARG A 541 -7.30 8.70 9.11
C ARG A 541 -6.97 7.37 8.45
N ARG A 542 -6.70 7.37 7.16
CA ARG A 542 -6.31 6.18 6.40
C ARG A 542 -4.92 6.33 5.80
N GLY A 543 -4.19 5.23 5.71
CA GLY A 543 -2.94 5.16 4.95
C GLY A 543 -3.24 5.15 3.45
N LEU A 544 -2.69 6.12 2.73
CA LEU A 544 -2.77 6.22 1.27
C LEU A 544 -1.36 6.52 0.74
N HIS A 545 -0.80 5.59 -0.03
CA HIS A 545 0.58 5.70 -0.56
C HIS A 545 1.64 5.98 0.52
N GLY A 546 1.53 5.35 1.69
CA GLY A 546 2.45 5.56 2.81
C GLY A 546 2.21 6.82 3.65
N VAL A 547 1.14 7.59 3.37
CA VAL A 547 0.81 8.85 4.08
C VAL A 547 -0.52 8.72 4.80
N ALA A 548 -0.64 9.24 6.01
CA ALA A 548 -1.89 9.28 6.74
C ALA A 548 -2.75 10.47 6.29
N ARG A 549 -3.97 10.22 5.79
CA ARG A 549 -4.92 11.24 5.32
C ARG A 549 -6.25 11.14 6.06
N PRO A 550 -6.90 12.27 6.40
CA PRO A 550 -8.24 12.26 7.00
C PRO A 550 -9.22 11.42 6.19
N ALA A 551 -10.12 10.73 6.89
CA ALA A 551 -11.11 9.84 6.31
C ALA A 551 -12.48 10.05 6.94
N SER A 552 -13.43 10.59 6.17
CA SER A 552 -14.82 10.87 6.57
C SER A 552 -15.82 9.95 5.86
N SER A 553 -15.40 9.32 4.77
CA SER A 553 -16.25 8.42 3.97
C SER A 553 -16.68 7.19 4.75
N THR A 554 -17.89 6.67 4.44
CA THR A 554 -18.36 5.40 4.99
C THR A 554 -17.54 4.21 4.49
N CYS A 555 -17.16 4.19 3.22
CA CYS A 555 -16.32 3.16 2.61
C CYS A 555 -14.92 3.74 2.42
N LEU A 556 -13.91 3.05 2.94
CA LEU A 556 -12.52 3.47 2.95
C LEU A 556 -11.63 2.42 2.28
N GLU A 557 -10.58 2.89 1.64
CA GLU A 557 -9.54 2.03 1.07
C GLU A 557 -8.21 2.35 1.73
N SER A 558 -7.57 1.33 2.28
CA SER A 558 -6.24 1.43 2.87
C SER A 558 -5.60 0.06 2.99
N THR A 559 -4.52 -0.19 2.27
CA THR A 559 -3.79 -1.46 2.31
C THR A 559 -2.77 -1.56 3.44
N GLN A 560 -2.53 -0.48 4.17
CA GLN A 560 -1.46 -0.39 5.15
C GLN A 560 -1.98 -0.24 6.58
N PHE A 561 -2.74 0.82 6.85
CA PHE A 561 -3.25 1.12 8.18
C PHE A 561 -4.47 2.04 8.16
N VAL A 562 -5.26 1.97 9.23
CA VAL A 562 -6.24 2.98 9.59
C VAL A 562 -5.90 3.50 10.98
N GLU A 563 -5.85 4.83 11.15
CA GLU A 563 -5.50 5.51 12.40
C GLU A 563 -6.73 6.21 12.99
N ILE A 564 -6.92 6.02 14.28
CA ILE A 564 -7.92 6.73 15.11
C ILE A 564 -7.12 7.69 15.99
N ARG A 565 -7.27 8.98 15.75
CA ARG A 565 -6.52 10.03 16.45
C ARG A 565 -7.43 10.83 17.37
N SER A 566 -7.14 10.77 18.67
CA SER A 566 -7.84 11.49 19.72
C SER A 566 -6.86 12.42 20.43
N GLY A 567 -6.88 13.69 20.08
CA GLY A 567 -5.89 14.66 20.57
C GLY A 567 -4.46 14.27 20.20
N SER A 568 -3.61 14.01 21.20
CA SER A 568 -2.23 13.53 20.99
C SER A 568 -2.13 12.00 20.91
N ALA A 569 -3.19 11.28 21.26
CA ALA A 569 -3.21 9.83 21.28
C ALA A 569 -3.53 9.26 19.88
N SER A 570 -2.77 8.26 19.45
CA SER A 570 -2.94 7.54 18.18
C SER A 570 -3.18 6.06 18.43
N THR A 571 -4.27 5.53 17.87
CA THR A 571 -4.55 4.09 17.84
C THR A 571 -4.59 3.65 16.39
N ALA A 572 -3.72 2.75 16.00
CA ALA A 572 -3.58 2.30 14.62
C ALA A 572 -4.05 0.85 14.48
N ILE A 573 -4.78 0.58 13.40
CA ILE A 573 -5.12 -0.75 12.93
C ILE A 573 -4.27 -1.01 11.69
N LEU A 574 -3.28 -1.92 11.82
CA LEU A 574 -2.45 -2.38 10.71
C LEU A 574 -3.19 -3.50 9.97
N THR A 575 -3.35 -3.36 8.68
CA THR A 575 -4.32 -4.14 7.90
C THR A 575 -3.75 -5.41 7.25
N ASP A 576 -2.44 -5.64 7.35
CA ASP A 576 -1.75 -6.77 6.70
C ASP A 576 -2.01 -6.85 5.17
N GLY A 577 -2.25 -5.70 4.54
CA GLY A 577 -2.58 -5.61 3.12
C GLY A 577 -4.06 -5.74 2.77
N LEU A 578 -4.96 -5.96 3.72
CA LEU A 578 -6.41 -5.96 3.48
C LEU A 578 -6.88 -4.54 3.16
N PRO A 579 -7.51 -4.30 1.98
CA PRO A 579 -7.66 -2.96 1.47
C PRO A 579 -8.94 -2.22 1.87
N TYR A 580 -10.00 -2.93 2.31
CA TYR A 580 -11.33 -2.34 2.40
C TYR A 580 -11.85 -2.28 3.83
N HIS A 581 -12.35 -1.09 4.19
CA HIS A 581 -12.86 -0.81 5.52
C HIS A 581 -14.18 -0.05 5.43
N ARG A 582 -15.06 -0.26 6.40
CA ARG A 582 -16.34 0.45 6.46
C ARG A 582 -16.50 1.13 7.82
N ARG A 583 -16.64 2.45 7.80
CA ARG A 583 -17.00 3.24 8.98
C ARG A 583 -18.48 3.07 9.30
N GLN A 584 -18.81 2.83 10.56
CA GLN A 584 -20.17 2.73 11.08
C GLN A 584 -20.38 3.80 12.15
N GLY A 585 -21.25 4.78 11.86
CA GLY A 585 -21.41 5.93 12.76
C GLY A 585 -20.09 6.67 12.96
N TYR A 586 -19.87 7.20 14.17
CA TYR A 586 -18.69 8.01 14.48
C TYR A 586 -17.56 7.23 15.12
N ARG A 587 -17.85 6.09 15.78
CA ARG A 587 -16.94 5.39 16.68
C ARG A 587 -16.68 3.93 16.33
N MET A 588 -17.02 3.48 15.14
CA MET A 588 -16.84 2.09 14.75
C MET A 588 -16.25 1.98 13.34
N LEU A 589 -15.38 0.99 13.18
CA LEU A 589 -14.77 0.61 11.91
C LEU A 589 -14.82 -0.91 11.73
N ASP A 590 -15.31 -1.35 10.60
CA ASP A 590 -15.26 -2.73 10.16
C ASP A 590 -14.10 -2.87 9.15
N THR A 591 -13.11 -3.72 9.44
CA THR A 591 -12.12 -4.18 8.46
C THR A 591 -12.66 -5.45 7.81
N LEU A 592 -12.90 -5.42 6.50
CA LEU A 592 -13.50 -6.53 5.77
C LEU A 592 -12.52 -7.70 5.68
N LEU A 593 -12.98 -8.90 6.03
CA LEU A 593 -12.22 -10.15 6.00
C LEU A 593 -12.69 -11.09 4.88
N ILE A 594 -14.02 -11.30 4.78
CA ILE A 594 -14.61 -12.18 3.77
C ILE A 594 -15.80 -11.47 3.13
N VAL A 595 -15.78 -11.39 1.80
CA VAL A 595 -16.90 -11.03 0.93
C VAL A 595 -17.19 -12.19 -0.01
N GLN A 596 -18.22 -12.08 -0.85
CA GLN A 596 -18.49 -13.11 -1.85
C GLN A 596 -17.26 -13.32 -2.77
N GLY A 597 -16.88 -14.57 -2.99
CA GLY A 597 -15.70 -14.95 -3.79
C GLY A 597 -14.38 -15.03 -3.00
N GLU A 598 -14.37 -14.70 -1.70
CA GLU A 598 -13.19 -14.81 -0.86
C GLU A 598 -12.99 -16.24 -0.35
N THR A 599 -11.83 -16.84 -0.65
CA THR A 599 -11.47 -18.20 -0.21
C THR A 599 -10.55 -18.24 1.00
N ALA A 600 -9.88 -17.12 1.32
CA ALA A 600 -9.04 -17.04 2.51
C ALA A 600 -9.86 -17.23 3.79
N ARG A 601 -9.26 -17.92 4.76
CA ARG A 601 -9.88 -18.21 6.07
C ARG A 601 -9.02 -17.74 7.24
N ARG A 602 -7.79 -17.32 6.97
CA ARG A 602 -6.82 -16.86 7.97
C ARG A 602 -6.40 -15.43 7.66
N PHE A 603 -6.57 -14.57 8.66
CA PHE A 603 -6.30 -13.15 8.55
C PHE A 603 -5.41 -12.71 9.71
N ARG A 604 -4.60 -11.70 9.47
CA ARG A 604 -3.76 -11.08 10.48
C ARG A 604 -4.05 -9.59 10.51
N LEU A 605 -4.15 -9.01 11.70
CA LEU A 605 -4.28 -7.57 11.91
C LEU A 605 -3.39 -7.16 13.08
N GLY A 606 -2.89 -5.92 13.04
CA GLY A 606 -2.14 -5.33 14.15
C GLY A 606 -2.94 -4.22 14.82
N VAL A 607 -2.85 -4.08 16.15
CA VAL A 607 -3.36 -2.90 16.85
C VAL A 607 -2.20 -2.23 17.58
N GLY A 608 -1.86 -0.99 17.18
CA GLY A 608 -0.75 -0.23 17.72
C GLY A 608 -1.19 1.01 18.49
N PHE A 609 -0.51 1.34 19.59
CA PHE A 609 -0.77 2.52 20.37
C PHE A 609 0.42 3.46 20.36
N ASP A 610 0.20 4.70 19.94
CA ASP A 610 1.19 5.77 19.91
C ASP A 610 2.52 5.31 19.27
N LEU A 611 2.39 4.64 18.11
CA LEU A 611 3.53 4.17 17.34
C LEU A 611 4.35 5.38 16.87
N PRO A 612 5.67 5.39 17.05
CA PRO A 612 6.51 6.57 16.77
C PRO A 612 6.46 7.03 15.32
N HIS A 613 6.31 6.07 14.38
CA HIS A 613 6.21 6.33 12.96
C HIS A 613 5.31 5.27 12.31
N LEU A 614 4.05 5.62 12.14
CA LEU A 614 3.01 4.67 11.71
C LEU A 614 3.24 4.06 10.31
N PRO A 615 3.67 4.82 9.28
CA PRO A 615 3.97 4.23 7.98
C PRO A 615 5.07 3.18 8.01
N ALA A 616 6.14 3.40 8.80
CA ALA A 616 7.20 2.42 8.99
C ALA A 616 6.71 1.17 9.72
N ALA A 617 5.90 1.32 10.77
CA ALA A 617 5.32 0.19 11.50
C ALA A 617 4.40 -0.65 10.62
N ALA A 618 3.62 -0.01 9.73
CA ALA A 618 2.76 -0.71 8.78
C ALA A 618 3.58 -1.48 7.72
N GLN A 619 4.69 -0.91 7.26
CA GLN A 619 5.59 -1.60 6.34
C GLN A 619 6.32 -2.76 7.05
N ASP A 620 6.74 -2.58 8.30
CA ASP A 620 7.32 -3.65 9.12
C ASP A 620 6.38 -4.84 9.28
N PHE A 621 5.08 -4.57 9.41
CA PHE A 621 4.08 -5.59 9.58
C PHE A 621 3.93 -6.52 8.37
N LEU A 622 4.25 -6.01 7.17
CA LEU A 622 4.27 -6.76 5.91
C LEU A 622 5.64 -7.38 5.59
N THR A 623 6.73 -6.79 6.09
CA THR A 623 8.09 -7.18 5.70
C THR A 623 8.55 -8.38 6.52
N PRO A 624 8.98 -9.49 5.90
CA PRO A 624 9.47 -10.64 6.63
C PRO A 624 10.74 -10.35 7.43
N GLN A 625 11.00 -11.19 8.43
CA GLN A 625 12.25 -11.18 9.19
C GLN A 625 13.29 -12.07 8.50
N PHE A 626 14.51 -11.55 8.35
CA PHE A 626 15.62 -12.29 7.74
C PHE A 626 16.65 -12.60 8.81
N VAL A 627 16.60 -13.81 9.34
CA VAL A 627 17.53 -14.32 10.36
C VAL A 627 18.22 -15.56 9.80
N LEU A 628 19.53 -15.48 9.58
CA LEU A 628 20.37 -16.56 9.06
C LEU A 628 20.96 -17.34 10.25
N PRO A 629 20.59 -18.61 10.42
CA PRO A 629 21.18 -19.48 11.44
C PRO A 629 22.57 -19.95 11.01
N GLY A 630 23.41 -20.35 11.98
CA GLY A 630 24.75 -20.89 11.71
C GLY A 630 25.77 -19.87 11.16
N ALA A 631 25.46 -18.57 11.31
CA ALA A 631 26.32 -17.49 10.81
C ALA A 631 27.53 -17.25 11.74
N SER A 632 28.73 -17.16 11.15
CA SER A 632 29.91 -16.65 11.88
C SER A 632 29.75 -15.16 12.19
N GLN A 633 30.42 -14.70 13.23
CA GLN A 633 30.37 -13.29 13.59
C GLN A 633 31.11 -12.46 12.51
N PRO A 634 30.43 -11.41 11.94
CA PRO A 634 31.11 -10.43 11.11
C PRO A 634 32.16 -9.65 11.91
N PRO A 635 33.02 -8.82 11.26
CA PRO A 635 34.02 -8.00 11.95
C PRO A 635 33.43 -7.10 13.05
N SER A 636 32.16 -6.75 12.94
CA SER A 636 31.37 -6.07 14.00
C SER A 636 30.13 -6.88 14.31
N SER A 637 29.71 -6.95 15.56
CA SER A 637 28.46 -7.62 15.97
C SER A 637 27.20 -6.89 15.50
N THR A 638 27.29 -5.61 15.17
CA THR A 638 26.19 -4.79 14.65
C THR A 638 26.76 -3.70 13.76
N GLY A 639 26.00 -3.31 12.73
CA GLY A 639 26.39 -2.26 11.80
C GLY A 639 25.29 -1.90 10.83
N TRP A 640 25.50 -0.80 10.12
CA TRP A 640 24.66 -0.35 9.02
C TRP A 640 25.53 -0.01 7.80
N LEU A 641 24.98 -0.17 6.59
CA LEU A 641 25.63 0.20 5.34
C LEU A 641 25.19 1.59 4.86
N PHE A 642 23.94 1.91 5.11
CA PHE A 642 23.36 3.23 4.87
C PHE A 642 22.58 3.67 6.10
N HIS A 643 22.58 4.97 6.36
CA HIS A 643 21.86 5.57 7.48
C HIS A 643 21.17 6.85 7.04
N LEU A 644 19.87 6.93 7.29
CA LEU A 644 19.03 8.10 7.09
C LEU A 644 18.68 8.68 8.47
N ASP A 645 18.90 9.98 8.68
CA ASP A 645 18.63 10.63 9.96
C ASP A 645 17.18 11.16 10.10
N ALA A 646 16.45 11.31 8.99
CA ALA A 646 15.09 11.81 8.99
C ALA A 646 14.07 10.66 9.14
N ARG A 647 13.37 10.62 10.28
CA ARG A 647 12.37 9.57 10.58
C ARG A 647 11.13 9.61 9.71
N ASN A 648 10.78 10.80 9.22
CA ASN A 648 9.61 11.02 8.34
C ASN A 648 9.90 10.72 6.86
N VAL A 649 11.07 10.20 6.53
CA VAL A 649 11.44 9.82 5.17
C VAL A 649 11.64 8.33 5.07
N ILE A 650 10.90 7.70 4.15
CA ILE A 650 11.04 6.28 3.81
C ILE A 650 11.84 6.15 2.52
N ALA A 651 12.83 5.24 2.53
CA ALA A 651 13.62 4.89 1.37
C ALA A 651 13.22 3.51 0.84
N SER A 652 12.98 3.43 -0.48
CA SER A 652 12.57 2.22 -1.19
C SER A 652 13.26 2.14 -2.56
N ASP A 653 13.03 1.07 -3.31
CA ASP A 653 13.50 0.89 -4.69
C ASP A 653 15.02 1.12 -4.85
N TRP A 654 15.82 0.47 -4.00
CA TRP A 654 17.28 0.52 -4.04
C TRP A 654 17.82 -0.17 -5.29
N GLN A 655 18.71 0.49 -6.03
CA GLN A 655 19.30 -0.03 -7.27
C GLN A 655 20.76 0.37 -7.37
N PRO A 656 21.68 -0.54 -7.81
CA PRO A 656 23.04 -0.16 -8.10
C PRO A 656 23.11 0.67 -9.39
N VAL A 657 24.03 1.60 -9.45
CA VAL A 657 24.44 2.28 -10.69
C VAL A 657 25.65 1.53 -11.24
N VAL A 658 25.52 1.05 -12.47
CA VAL A 658 26.56 0.22 -13.12
C VAL A 658 27.09 0.96 -14.33
N GLU A 659 28.42 1.11 -14.41
CA GLU A 659 29.14 1.63 -15.59
C GLU A 659 30.26 0.65 -15.94
N SER A 660 30.37 0.29 -17.20
CA SER A 660 31.39 -0.64 -17.70
C SER A 660 31.53 -1.94 -16.91
N GLY A 661 30.39 -2.47 -16.40
CA GLY A 661 30.36 -3.72 -15.63
C GLY A 661 30.79 -3.58 -14.15
N GLN A 662 31.00 -2.37 -13.67
CA GLN A 662 31.36 -2.08 -12.29
C GLN A 662 30.27 -1.25 -11.60
N VAL A 663 30.03 -1.50 -10.31
CA VAL A 663 29.12 -0.70 -9.49
C VAL A 663 29.82 0.60 -9.10
N VAL A 664 29.33 1.70 -9.63
CA VAL A 664 29.88 3.05 -9.40
C VAL A 664 29.03 3.88 -8.44
N GLY A 665 27.90 3.36 -7.97
CA GLY A 665 26.98 4.07 -7.11
C GLY A 665 25.68 3.34 -6.85
N PHE A 666 24.68 4.06 -6.39
CA PHE A 666 23.34 3.55 -6.15
C PHE A 666 22.28 4.61 -6.44
N ARG A 667 21.06 4.14 -6.70
CA ARG A 667 19.81 4.93 -6.76
C ARG A 667 18.88 4.49 -5.68
N VAL A 668 18.07 5.42 -5.16
CA VAL A 668 17.03 5.14 -4.17
C VAL A 668 15.85 6.11 -4.35
N ALA A 669 14.64 5.60 -4.15
CA ALA A 669 13.43 6.41 -4.05
C ALA A 669 13.21 6.84 -2.59
N LEU A 670 12.77 8.07 -2.39
CA LEU A 670 12.51 8.68 -1.09
C LEU A 670 11.09 9.23 -1.07
N LEU A 671 10.37 9.00 0.02
CA LEU A 671 9.04 9.53 0.26
C LEU A 671 8.99 10.21 1.63
N GLU A 672 8.60 11.49 1.65
CA GLU A 672 8.26 12.17 2.90
C GLU A 672 6.81 11.82 3.30
N THR A 673 6.57 11.44 4.56
CA THR A 673 5.32 10.79 5.00
C THR A 673 4.48 11.58 6.00
N GLU A 674 4.99 12.69 6.55
CA GLU A 674 4.31 13.48 7.60
C GLU A 674 3.83 14.86 7.15
N GLY A 675 4.11 15.25 5.90
CA GLY A 675 3.77 16.57 5.36
C GLY A 675 4.66 17.69 5.91
N ARG A 676 5.91 17.37 6.24
CA ARG A 676 6.88 18.32 6.80
C ARG A 676 8.11 18.41 5.91
N ARG A 677 8.52 19.65 5.62
CA ARG A 677 9.81 19.85 4.95
C ARG A 677 10.93 19.28 5.81
N ALA A 678 11.79 18.47 5.22
CA ALA A 678 12.96 17.88 5.84
C ALA A 678 14.23 18.16 5.03
N THR A 679 15.36 18.25 5.70
CA THR A 679 16.68 18.12 5.07
C THR A 679 17.29 16.85 5.64
N MET A 680 17.16 15.77 4.89
CA MET A 680 17.67 14.46 5.29
C MET A 680 19.18 14.39 5.04
N SER A 681 19.92 13.78 5.98
CA SER A 681 21.32 13.39 5.77
C SER A 681 21.38 11.89 5.47
N LEU A 682 21.89 11.55 4.31
CA LEU A 682 22.20 10.17 3.95
C LEU A 682 23.69 9.93 4.17
N ARG A 683 24.03 9.03 5.08
CA ARG A 683 25.39 8.52 5.29
C ARG A 683 25.52 7.15 4.64
N CYS A 684 26.67 6.92 4.02
CA CYS A 684 26.99 5.65 3.37
C CYS A 684 28.27 5.08 4.01
N PHE A 685 28.39 3.75 4.02
CA PHE A 685 29.63 3.10 4.48
C PHE A 685 30.87 3.54 3.67
N ARG A 686 30.67 4.02 2.45
CA ARG A 686 31.66 4.69 1.59
C ARG A 686 31.13 6.06 1.20
N THR A 687 31.91 7.12 1.42
CA THR A 687 31.48 8.48 1.10
C THR A 687 31.30 8.67 -0.40
N PRO A 688 30.13 9.13 -0.86
CA PRO A 688 29.91 9.45 -2.26
C PRO A 688 30.77 10.64 -2.70
N GLY A 689 31.27 10.60 -3.95
CA GLY A 689 31.96 11.72 -4.57
C GLY A 689 31.01 12.74 -5.18
N ARG A 690 29.85 12.26 -5.69
CA ARG A 690 28.81 13.10 -6.28
C ARG A 690 27.42 12.54 -5.98
N ALA A 691 26.43 13.41 -5.90
CA ALA A 691 25.04 13.04 -5.67
C ALA A 691 24.07 13.98 -6.43
N TRP A 692 22.95 13.42 -6.89
CA TRP A 692 21.93 14.17 -7.63
C TRP A 692 20.53 13.77 -7.18
N LYS A 693 19.64 14.75 -7.21
CA LYS A 693 18.21 14.52 -7.20
C LYS A 693 17.76 14.38 -8.67
N LEU A 694 17.16 13.26 -8.99
CA LEU A 694 16.78 12.91 -10.35
C LEU A 694 15.40 13.51 -10.69
N ALA A 695 15.29 14.19 -11.83
CA ALA A 695 14.01 14.39 -12.47
C ALA A 695 13.70 13.16 -13.34
N ALA A 696 12.43 12.93 -13.63
CA ALA A 696 12.03 11.81 -14.48
C ALA A 696 12.48 11.98 -15.94
N THR A 697 12.66 13.21 -16.41
CA THR A 697 13.32 13.52 -17.67
C THR A 697 14.81 13.66 -17.44
N ALA A 698 15.62 12.91 -18.19
CA ALA A 698 17.07 12.82 -18.02
C ALA A 698 17.85 14.17 -18.07
N GLU A 699 17.19 15.25 -18.45
CA GLU A 699 17.79 16.57 -18.67
C GLU A 699 17.84 17.48 -17.43
N ALA A 700 17.09 17.18 -16.37
CA ALA A 700 17.03 18.03 -15.18
C ALA A 700 17.47 17.26 -13.92
N GLN A 701 18.77 17.24 -13.69
CA GLN A 701 19.35 16.73 -12.44
C GLN A 701 19.79 17.91 -11.55
N THR A 702 19.41 17.88 -10.28
CA THR A 702 19.89 18.86 -9.31
C THR A 702 20.98 18.22 -8.48
N GLU A 703 22.19 18.79 -8.53
CA GLU A 703 23.32 18.31 -7.71
C GLU A 703 23.03 18.56 -6.23
N LEU A 704 23.31 17.55 -5.41
CA LEU A 704 23.08 17.57 -3.97
C LEU A 704 24.41 17.86 -3.26
N PRO A 705 24.41 18.72 -2.24
CA PRO A 705 25.63 19.00 -1.47
C PRO A 705 26.05 17.78 -0.66
N ILE A 706 27.38 17.55 -0.64
CA ILE A 706 28.01 16.55 0.21
C ILE A 706 28.82 17.31 1.27
N GLU A 707 28.46 17.12 2.52
CA GLU A 707 29.12 17.72 3.67
C GLU A 707 29.80 16.61 4.47
N GLU A 708 31.11 16.61 4.53
CA GLU A 708 31.94 15.55 5.15
C GLU A 708 31.59 14.17 4.53
N ASP A 709 30.89 13.28 5.28
CA ASP A 709 30.49 11.95 4.87
C ASP A 709 28.98 11.84 4.57
N ARG A 710 28.28 13.00 4.41
CA ARG A 710 26.81 13.08 4.35
C ARG A 710 26.35 13.75 3.08
N VAL A 711 25.41 13.10 2.38
CA VAL A 711 24.65 13.72 1.29
C VAL A 711 23.47 14.44 1.90
N ARG A 712 23.34 15.75 1.67
CA ARG A 712 22.22 16.57 2.13
C ARG A 712 21.11 16.57 1.10
N VAL A 713 19.96 15.99 1.46
CA VAL A 713 18.82 15.85 0.56
C VAL A 713 17.65 16.69 1.06
N PRO A 714 17.34 17.82 0.41
CA PRO A 714 16.13 18.57 0.72
C PRO A 714 14.91 17.84 0.16
N ILE A 715 13.91 17.59 1.03
CA ILE A 715 12.65 16.93 0.66
C ILE A 715 11.50 17.82 1.13
N GLY A 716 10.55 18.09 0.21
CA GLY A 716 9.32 18.82 0.49
C GLY A 716 8.28 17.94 1.20
N PRO A 717 7.19 18.57 1.69
CA PRO A 717 6.06 17.83 2.27
C PRO A 717 5.47 16.84 1.27
N TYR A 718 5.29 15.58 1.67
CA TYR A 718 4.73 14.49 0.86
C TYR A 718 5.43 14.27 -0.49
N GLU A 719 6.66 14.75 -0.62
CA GLU A 719 7.41 14.62 -1.86
C GLU A 719 7.90 13.18 -2.05
N TYR A 720 7.64 12.65 -3.24
CA TYR A 720 8.28 11.44 -3.77
C TYR A 720 9.37 11.84 -4.75
N SER A 721 10.62 11.48 -4.46
CA SER A 721 11.76 11.81 -5.32
C SER A 721 12.74 10.65 -5.41
N ARG A 722 13.59 10.68 -6.42
CA ARG A 722 14.71 9.73 -6.58
C ARG A 722 16.03 10.46 -6.49
N ILE A 723 17.00 9.83 -5.85
CA ILE A 723 18.38 10.32 -5.82
C ILE A 723 19.34 9.29 -6.39
N GLU A 724 20.43 9.75 -6.95
CA GLU A 724 21.57 8.95 -7.38
C GLU A 724 22.82 9.44 -6.67
N CYS A 725 23.61 8.52 -6.12
CA CYS A 725 24.89 8.79 -5.50
C CYS A 725 25.98 7.96 -6.19
N ARG A 726 27.15 8.56 -6.43
CA ARG A 726 28.32 7.92 -7.04
C ARG A 726 29.57 8.17 -6.22
N TRP A 727 30.48 7.21 -6.22
CA TRP A 727 31.80 7.31 -5.58
C TRP A 727 32.95 7.45 -6.56
#